data_05d5251b176215e839744425071bf809
#
_entry.id   05d5251b176215e839744425071bf809
#
_cell.length_a   1.000
_cell.length_b   1.000
_cell.length_c   1.000
_cell.angle_alpha   90.00
_cell.angle_beta   90.00
_cell.angle_gamma   90.00
#
_symmetry.space_group_name_H-M   'P 1'
#
loop_
_entity.id
_entity.type
_entity.pdbx_description
1 polymer ?
#
loop_
_entity_poly.entity_id
_entity_poly.type
_entity_poly.pdbx_seq_one_letter_code
_entity_poly.pdbx_strand_id
1 'polypeptide(L)'
;MTRRGSILVLVLIAVGGLALWRRSPVATTAERRRDAEADAAARRFLALREAEERADGATWIAAEPVARIEREVVEGVSRAMEARSLEACVLPGLSGRLAIPPGHSLRWLQMRLMRARSTPAAAGAPPGFKVELESEIVMEAPPEGPGARAIRTTRFTAEADWSGETPPRLLGYRIVGSPVSLSGRPVFEPWADLLVPTNGVGLFTDPLLLETSGEGFGLHLVGAGVRAVRSGDGWRWERSDAGTPDRVTAAVQADVDGDGRPELVVADSTGLRIRGTEGWRQAWVAPAKLRHPQSICAGDIDGDGDLDLWVTQYRLPFVNGQFPTPYYDANDGFPAYLLRNDGGGRWTDATEASGLAPKRQRRAYSASWIDFDGDGDLDLVQVSDFAGLDIFRNDGRGRFTDLTPSLGDSRHAFGMAHAVWDANRDGLPDVLMVGMDSPVASQLDALGLGRPDFPGHTAHRAPMTYGNRLFTGSPTRGLEFSPASEGLRRAGWAWGAAVLDWNNDGLEDVHLVNGHETFESRHDFERQFWQHDIHVGGSTPDPAVRLYFQQANERRRAARQSYGGWQANRLFTGTGPGAFTENAWVLGVAATEDCRNVVAADLDGDGRMDLALTTYEQWPTFRQRLLILRNRNPGEDHWIGYRLEVSAPGSRVEVTTGDGVRRHWWVQGDGYRSQSDLQAHFGLGRSPRVVKAEWIRADGARVELPTVPDRWHRIVDKR
;
A
#
# COMPACT_ATOMS: atom_id res chain seq x y z
N MET A 1 -48.67 13.79 0.80
CA MET A 1 -48.50 13.68 -0.65
C MET A 1 -47.40 14.59 -1.11
N THR A 2 -46.21 14.09 -1.26
CA THR A 2 -45.12 14.71 -2.06
C THR A 2 -44.09 13.61 -2.31
N ARG A 3 -43.95 13.27 -3.58
CA ARG A 3 -43.01 12.27 -4.08
C ARG A 3 -41.58 12.81 -3.95
N ARG A 4 -40.74 12.13 -3.20
CA ARG A 4 -39.28 12.28 -3.25
C ARG A 4 -38.74 11.37 -4.36
N GLY A 5 -38.27 11.98 -5.44
CA GLY A 5 -37.52 11.30 -6.47
C GLY A 5 -36.10 10.99 -5.95
N SER A 6 -35.80 9.72 -5.81
CA SER A 6 -34.45 9.25 -5.53
C SER A 6 -33.60 9.36 -6.79
N ILE A 7 -32.63 10.26 -6.79
CA ILE A 7 -31.59 10.33 -7.84
C ILE A 7 -30.58 9.22 -7.51
N LEU A 8 -30.61 8.17 -8.31
CA LEU A 8 -29.63 7.09 -8.26
C LEU A 8 -28.34 7.59 -8.93
N VAL A 9 -27.36 7.98 -8.14
CA VAL A 9 -26.01 8.30 -8.66
C VAL A 9 -25.24 6.98 -8.81
N LEU A 10 -25.14 6.50 -10.03
CA LEU A 10 -24.29 5.36 -10.40
C LEU A 10 -22.83 5.83 -10.41
N VAL A 11 -22.08 5.45 -9.40
CA VAL A 11 -20.63 5.67 -9.35
C VAL A 11 -19.93 4.38 -9.77
N LEU A 12 -19.34 4.39 -10.96
CA LEU A 12 -18.43 3.34 -11.44
C LEU A 12 -17.04 3.58 -10.83
N ILE A 13 -16.65 2.76 -9.89
CA ILE A 13 -15.28 2.68 -9.43
C ILE A 13 -14.74 1.30 -9.84
N ALA A 14 -14.05 1.26 -10.97
CA ALA A 14 -13.09 0.22 -11.21
C ALA A 14 -11.79 0.69 -10.58
N VAL A 15 -11.23 -0.08 -9.64
CA VAL A 15 -9.92 0.13 -9.01
C VAL A 15 -9.42 1.58 -9.11
N GLY A 16 -9.89 2.46 -8.21
CA GLY A 16 -9.32 3.79 -8.01
C GLY A 16 -9.70 4.92 -8.96
N GLY A 17 -10.82 4.92 -9.66
CA GLY A 17 -11.16 6.04 -10.54
C GLY A 17 -12.65 6.37 -10.68
N LEU A 18 -13.03 7.59 -10.30
CA LEU A 18 -14.31 8.19 -10.59
C LEU A 18 -14.37 8.68 -12.06
N ALA A 19 -15.21 8.07 -12.89
CA ALA A 19 -15.63 8.69 -14.13
C ALA A 19 -16.89 9.54 -13.89
N LEU A 20 -16.74 10.85 -13.84
CA LEU A 20 -17.87 11.79 -13.83
C LEU A 20 -18.57 11.77 -15.20
N TRP A 21 -19.78 11.28 -15.20
CA TRP A 21 -20.67 11.40 -16.35
C TRP A 21 -21.18 12.87 -16.44
N ARG A 22 -20.55 13.71 -17.28
CA ARG A 22 -21.23 14.91 -17.79
C ARG A 22 -22.34 14.44 -18.74
N ARG A 23 -23.50 15.04 -18.67
CA ARG A 23 -24.54 14.89 -19.67
C ARG A 23 -23.91 15.11 -21.06
N SER A 24 -23.66 14.02 -21.75
CA SER A 24 -23.25 14.08 -23.15
C SER A 24 -24.43 14.65 -23.97
N PRO A 25 -24.17 15.40 -25.02
CA PRO A 25 -25.22 15.79 -25.97
C PRO A 25 -25.93 14.53 -26.46
N VAL A 26 -27.19 14.64 -26.76
CA VAL A 26 -28.02 13.51 -27.21
C VAL A 26 -27.30 12.79 -28.35
N ALA A 27 -26.90 11.55 -28.12
CA ALA A 27 -26.17 10.73 -29.08
C ALA A 27 -26.93 10.68 -30.42
N THR A 28 -26.21 10.88 -31.51
CA THR A 28 -26.74 10.79 -32.85
C THR A 28 -27.24 9.37 -33.15
N THR A 29 -28.12 9.23 -34.15
CA THR A 29 -28.63 7.91 -34.58
C THR A 29 -27.49 6.96 -34.98
N ALA A 30 -26.43 7.50 -35.56
CA ALA A 30 -25.23 6.73 -35.92
C ALA A 30 -24.42 6.25 -34.70
N GLU A 31 -24.30 7.07 -33.66
CA GLU A 31 -23.64 6.69 -32.39
C GLU A 31 -24.45 5.61 -31.67
N ARG A 32 -25.79 5.75 -31.56
CA ARG A 32 -26.65 4.71 -30.97
C ARG A 32 -26.58 3.40 -31.72
N ARG A 33 -26.45 3.44 -33.06
CA ARG A 33 -26.31 2.23 -33.88
C ARG A 33 -24.94 1.56 -33.65
N ARG A 34 -23.85 2.32 -33.56
CA ARG A 34 -22.53 1.81 -33.22
C ARG A 34 -22.48 1.20 -31.82
N ASP A 35 -23.10 1.84 -30.84
CA ASP A 35 -23.20 1.32 -29.49
C ASP A 35 -24.01 0.01 -29.43
N ALA A 36 -25.13 -0.08 -30.18
CA ALA A 36 -25.95 -1.28 -30.27
C ALA A 36 -25.21 -2.44 -30.96
N GLU A 37 -24.44 -2.14 -32.01
CA GLU A 37 -23.59 -3.13 -32.72
C GLU A 37 -22.43 -3.61 -31.82
N ALA A 38 -21.79 -2.72 -31.06
CA ALA A 38 -20.78 -3.04 -30.07
C ALA A 38 -21.36 -3.90 -28.92
N ASP A 39 -22.52 -3.57 -28.41
CA ASP A 39 -23.24 -4.35 -27.40
C ASP A 39 -23.65 -5.74 -27.91
N ALA A 40 -24.04 -5.86 -29.16
CA ALA A 40 -24.37 -7.14 -29.76
C ALA A 40 -23.14 -8.02 -30.00
N ALA A 41 -22.03 -7.41 -30.37
CA ALA A 41 -20.73 -8.08 -30.48
C ALA A 41 -20.22 -8.56 -29.12
N ALA A 42 -20.36 -7.71 -28.09
CA ALA A 42 -20.01 -8.01 -26.71
C ALA A 42 -20.82 -9.20 -26.15
N ARG A 43 -22.14 -9.21 -26.36
CA ARG A 43 -23.00 -10.34 -25.95
C ARG A 43 -22.62 -11.64 -26.66
N ARG A 44 -22.28 -11.58 -27.97
CA ARG A 44 -21.80 -12.77 -28.70
C ARG A 44 -20.47 -13.26 -28.15
N PHE A 45 -19.55 -12.37 -27.83
CA PHE A 45 -18.26 -12.71 -27.22
C PHE A 45 -18.46 -13.37 -25.85
N LEU A 46 -19.33 -12.81 -24.99
CA LEU A 46 -19.65 -13.39 -23.68
C LEU A 46 -20.25 -14.79 -23.81
N ALA A 47 -21.17 -15.00 -24.75
CA ALA A 47 -21.76 -16.30 -24.99
C ALA A 47 -20.74 -17.33 -25.51
N LEU A 48 -19.78 -16.90 -26.33
CA LEU A 48 -18.67 -17.73 -26.77
C LEU A 48 -17.77 -18.10 -25.60
N ARG A 49 -17.43 -17.14 -24.75
CA ARG A 49 -16.59 -17.37 -23.56
C ARG A 49 -17.27 -18.29 -22.54
N GLU A 50 -18.55 -18.09 -22.26
CA GLU A 50 -19.32 -19.00 -21.41
C GLU A 50 -19.42 -20.43 -22.02
N ALA A 51 -19.39 -20.56 -23.34
CA ALA A 51 -19.35 -21.83 -24.02
C ALA A 51 -17.96 -22.47 -23.91
N GLU A 52 -16.89 -21.67 -24.06
CA GLU A 52 -15.49 -22.10 -23.84
C GLU A 52 -15.26 -22.50 -22.39
N GLU A 53 -15.70 -21.70 -21.42
CA GLU A 53 -15.65 -22.03 -19.99
C GLU A 53 -16.40 -23.34 -19.66
N ARG A 54 -17.52 -23.59 -20.33
CA ARG A 54 -18.24 -24.88 -20.21
C ARG A 54 -17.52 -26.03 -20.91
N ALA A 55 -16.85 -25.78 -22.02
CA ALA A 55 -16.10 -26.79 -22.77
C ALA A 55 -14.73 -27.09 -22.09
N ASP A 56 -14.05 -26.06 -21.61
CA ASP A 56 -12.84 -26.18 -20.78
C ASP A 56 -13.15 -26.51 -19.31
N GLY A 57 -14.39 -26.82 -19.00
CA GLY A 57 -14.85 -27.17 -17.68
C GLY A 57 -14.01 -28.23 -16.97
N ALA A 58 -13.20 -28.99 -17.71
CA ALA A 58 -12.20 -29.88 -17.13
C ALA A 58 -11.09 -29.13 -16.38
N THR A 59 -10.67 -27.93 -16.82
CA THR A 59 -9.56 -27.18 -16.20
C THR A 59 -9.98 -26.50 -14.92
N TRP A 60 -11.23 -26.03 -14.81
CA TRP A 60 -11.73 -25.28 -13.64
C TRP A 60 -12.67 -26.13 -12.74
N ILE A 61 -13.05 -27.34 -13.14
CA ILE A 61 -13.83 -28.29 -12.30
C ILE A 61 -13.13 -28.51 -10.96
N ALA A 62 -11.81 -28.55 -10.91
CA ALA A 62 -11.07 -28.70 -9.66
C ALA A 62 -11.17 -27.46 -8.73
N ALA A 63 -11.41 -26.26 -9.28
CA ALA A 63 -11.53 -25.04 -8.48
C ALA A 63 -12.90 -24.89 -7.82
N GLU A 64 -13.98 -25.40 -8.42
CA GLU A 64 -15.34 -25.26 -7.88
C GLU A 64 -15.56 -25.97 -6.54
N PRO A 65 -15.10 -27.22 -6.30
CA PRO A 65 -15.14 -27.82 -4.99
C PRO A 65 -14.35 -27.04 -3.93
N VAL A 66 -13.19 -26.49 -4.29
CA VAL A 66 -12.37 -25.67 -3.41
C VAL A 66 -13.07 -24.35 -3.10
N ALA A 67 -13.73 -23.72 -4.07
CA ALA A 67 -14.56 -22.53 -3.85
C ALA A 67 -15.73 -22.80 -2.89
N ARG A 68 -16.33 -23.99 -2.94
CA ARG A 68 -17.38 -24.39 -1.98
C ARG A 68 -16.82 -24.55 -0.56
N ILE A 69 -15.65 -25.16 -0.41
CA ILE A 69 -14.98 -25.28 0.89
C ILE A 69 -14.65 -23.89 1.43
N GLU A 70 -14.14 -23.00 0.60
CA GLU A 70 -13.86 -21.61 0.99
C GLU A 70 -15.11 -20.86 1.48
N ARG A 71 -16.25 -21.05 0.82
CA ARG A 71 -17.53 -20.50 1.29
C ARG A 71 -17.88 -21.00 2.70
N GLU A 72 -17.77 -22.30 2.97
CA GLU A 72 -18.02 -22.87 4.30
C GLU A 72 -17.06 -22.30 5.36
N VAL A 73 -15.79 -22.09 5.02
CA VAL A 73 -14.81 -21.46 5.91
C VAL A 73 -15.23 -20.02 6.22
N VAL A 74 -15.56 -19.21 5.20
CA VAL A 74 -15.98 -17.81 5.35
C VAL A 74 -17.27 -17.69 6.15
N GLU A 75 -18.25 -18.56 5.93
CA GLU A 75 -19.49 -18.59 6.71
C GLU A 75 -19.22 -18.98 8.16
N GLY A 76 -18.32 -19.94 8.41
CA GLY A 76 -17.85 -20.29 9.75
C GLY A 76 -17.18 -19.13 10.47
N VAL A 77 -16.35 -18.35 9.76
CA VAL A 77 -15.75 -17.11 10.29
C VAL A 77 -16.84 -16.08 10.62
N SER A 78 -17.80 -15.88 9.73
CA SER A 78 -18.90 -14.93 9.94
C SER A 78 -19.73 -15.30 11.18
N ARG A 79 -20.13 -16.57 11.32
CA ARG A 79 -20.85 -17.07 12.52
C ARG A 79 -20.05 -16.86 13.81
N ALA A 80 -18.74 -17.15 13.78
CA ALA A 80 -17.88 -16.98 14.94
C ALA A 80 -17.77 -15.49 15.35
N MET A 81 -17.64 -14.60 14.38
CA MET A 81 -17.56 -13.15 14.63
C MET A 81 -18.87 -12.57 15.17
N GLU A 82 -20.03 -13.00 14.63
CA GLU A 82 -21.35 -12.60 15.12
C GLU A 82 -21.58 -13.09 16.55
N ALA A 83 -21.25 -14.36 16.83
CA ALA A 83 -21.34 -14.96 18.16
C ALA A 83 -20.27 -14.48 19.14
N ARG A 84 -19.24 -13.79 18.69
CA ARG A 84 -18.03 -13.46 19.46
C ARG A 84 -17.39 -14.66 20.14
N SER A 85 -17.45 -15.84 19.50
CA SER A 85 -17.03 -17.11 20.04
C SER A 85 -16.41 -18.01 18.99
N LEU A 86 -15.27 -18.64 19.32
CA LEU A 86 -14.62 -19.62 18.46
C LEU A 86 -15.43 -20.94 18.32
N GLU A 87 -16.35 -21.23 19.22
CA GLU A 87 -17.16 -22.43 19.15
C GLU A 87 -18.11 -22.46 17.94
N ALA A 88 -18.41 -21.30 17.38
CA ALA A 88 -19.22 -21.15 16.17
C ALA A 88 -18.40 -21.22 14.87
N CYS A 89 -17.06 -21.33 14.94
CA CYS A 89 -16.22 -21.44 13.74
C CYS A 89 -16.32 -22.84 13.09
N VAL A 90 -15.75 -22.95 11.88
CA VAL A 90 -15.79 -24.18 11.09
C VAL A 90 -14.90 -25.29 11.67
N LEU A 91 -13.93 -24.96 12.52
CA LEU A 91 -13.00 -25.93 13.16
C LEU A 91 -13.45 -26.22 14.59
N PRO A 92 -14.12 -27.34 14.86
CA PRO A 92 -14.69 -27.64 16.16
C PRO A 92 -13.63 -27.85 17.23
N GLY A 93 -13.88 -27.36 18.47
CA GLY A 93 -12.99 -27.53 19.61
C GLY A 93 -11.66 -26.74 19.48
N LEU A 94 -11.63 -25.73 18.63
CA LEU A 94 -10.42 -24.93 18.32
C LEU A 94 -9.91 -24.21 19.57
N SER A 95 -10.79 -23.68 20.41
CA SER A 95 -10.41 -22.96 21.65
C SER A 95 -9.59 -23.86 22.59
N GLY A 96 -9.99 -25.11 22.77
CA GLY A 96 -9.26 -26.10 23.57
C GLY A 96 -7.90 -26.47 22.96
N ARG A 97 -7.84 -26.66 21.64
CA ARG A 97 -6.59 -27.00 20.95
C ARG A 97 -5.54 -25.86 20.98
N LEU A 98 -5.99 -24.62 21.06
CA LEU A 98 -5.14 -23.43 21.14
C LEU A 98 -4.93 -22.97 22.60
N ALA A 99 -5.44 -23.68 23.58
CA ALA A 99 -5.36 -23.31 24.99
C ALA A 99 -5.79 -21.86 25.25
N ILE A 100 -6.91 -21.44 24.64
CA ILE A 100 -7.48 -20.11 24.88
C ILE A 100 -8.00 -20.04 26.32
N PRO A 101 -7.56 -19.06 27.12
CA PRO A 101 -8.02 -18.96 28.51
C PRO A 101 -9.53 -18.70 28.60
N PRO A 102 -10.21 -19.23 29.63
CA PRO A 102 -11.63 -18.97 29.86
C PRO A 102 -11.93 -17.47 30.00
N GLY A 103 -13.12 -17.05 29.59
CA GLY A 103 -13.59 -15.67 29.71
C GLY A 103 -13.08 -14.70 28.66
N HIS A 104 -12.19 -15.12 27.76
CA HIS A 104 -11.79 -14.30 26.60
C HIS A 104 -12.90 -14.26 25.57
N SER A 105 -13.14 -13.10 24.98
CA SER A 105 -14.10 -12.90 23.88
C SER A 105 -13.39 -12.75 22.54
N LEU A 106 -13.98 -13.30 21.48
CA LEU A 106 -13.46 -13.16 20.13
C LEU A 106 -13.63 -11.72 19.65
N ARG A 107 -12.52 -11.08 19.26
CA ARG A 107 -12.49 -9.75 18.64
C ARG A 107 -12.33 -9.82 17.15
N TRP A 108 -11.51 -10.77 16.66
CA TRP A 108 -11.23 -10.96 15.24
C TRP A 108 -10.91 -12.41 14.93
N LEU A 109 -11.38 -12.86 13.78
CA LEU A 109 -11.03 -14.14 13.19
C LEU A 109 -10.84 -13.98 11.71
N GLN A 110 -9.69 -14.41 11.21
CA GLN A 110 -9.40 -14.56 9.80
C GLN A 110 -8.94 -15.99 9.54
N MET A 111 -9.47 -16.64 8.54
CA MET A 111 -9.02 -17.93 8.03
C MET A 111 -8.88 -17.84 6.52
N ARG A 112 -7.68 -18.04 6.01
CA ARG A 112 -7.34 -17.94 4.59
C ARG A 112 -7.02 -19.34 4.07
N LEU A 113 -7.76 -19.81 3.08
CA LEU A 113 -7.45 -21.07 2.41
C LEU A 113 -6.28 -20.80 1.44
N MET A 114 -5.11 -21.37 1.74
CA MET A 114 -3.87 -21.14 1.00
C MET A 114 -3.61 -22.15 -0.08
N ARG A 115 -3.90 -23.44 0.21
CA ARG A 115 -3.66 -24.55 -0.70
C ARG A 115 -4.77 -25.58 -0.61
N ALA A 116 -5.03 -26.26 -1.72
CA ALA A 116 -5.92 -27.39 -1.77
C ALA A 116 -5.32 -28.50 -2.64
N ARG A 117 -5.48 -29.74 -2.20
CA ARG A 117 -5.07 -30.92 -2.96
C ARG A 117 -6.20 -31.94 -2.94
N SER A 118 -6.51 -32.50 -4.11
CA SER A 118 -7.48 -33.58 -4.19
C SER A 118 -6.93 -34.84 -3.47
N THR A 119 -7.81 -35.54 -2.75
CA THR A 119 -7.50 -36.82 -2.12
C THR A 119 -8.25 -37.95 -2.83
N PRO A 120 -7.68 -39.16 -2.89
CA PRO A 120 -8.34 -40.29 -3.54
C PRO A 120 -9.77 -40.53 -3.03
N ALA A 121 -10.67 -40.80 -3.97
CA ALA A 121 -12.05 -41.14 -3.63
C ALA A 121 -12.12 -42.50 -2.94
N ALA A 122 -12.95 -42.64 -1.88
CA ALA A 122 -13.43 -43.93 -1.43
C ALA A 122 -14.37 -44.54 -2.49
N ALA A 123 -14.50 -45.86 -2.51
CA ALA A 123 -15.34 -46.53 -3.51
C ALA A 123 -16.77 -45.96 -3.52
N GLY A 124 -17.17 -45.34 -4.65
CA GLY A 124 -18.49 -44.75 -4.85
C GLY A 124 -18.69 -43.32 -4.30
N ALA A 125 -17.68 -42.70 -3.73
CA ALA A 125 -17.74 -41.31 -3.25
C ALA A 125 -16.92 -40.38 -4.16
N PRO A 126 -17.26 -39.07 -4.27
CA PRO A 126 -16.42 -38.10 -4.94
C PRO A 126 -15.08 -37.91 -4.21
N PRO A 127 -14.00 -37.53 -4.92
CA PRO A 127 -12.70 -37.25 -4.30
C PRO A 127 -12.84 -36.14 -3.26
N GLY A 128 -12.23 -36.32 -2.09
CA GLY A 128 -12.14 -35.31 -1.06
C GLY A 128 -11.03 -34.28 -1.35
N PHE A 129 -10.83 -33.37 -0.40
CA PHE A 129 -9.80 -32.34 -0.48
C PHE A 129 -9.09 -32.21 0.87
N LYS A 130 -7.76 -32.15 0.81
CA LYS A 130 -6.93 -31.66 1.91
C LYS A 130 -6.61 -30.20 1.65
N VAL A 131 -6.99 -29.33 2.59
CA VAL A 131 -6.76 -27.88 2.48
C VAL A 131 -5.84 -27.40 3.58
N GLU A 132 -5.05 -26.39 3.27
CA GLU A 132 -4.20 -25.65 4.20
C GLU A 132 -4.86 -24.31 4.50
N LEU A 133 -5.11 -24.04 5.79
CA LEU A 133 -5.71 -22.82 6.30
C LEU A 133 -4.68 -22.06 7.12
N GLU A 134 -4.34 -20.84 6.71
CA GLU A 134 -3.69 -19.86 7.58
C GLU A 134 -4.73 -19.11 8.38
N SER A 135 -4.52 -19.03 9.68
CA SER A 135 -5.52 -18.50 10.59
C SER A 135 -4.91 -17.52 11.58
N GLU A 136 -5.62 -16.42 11.82
CA GLU A 136 -5.33 -15.45 12.85
C GLU A 136 -6.55 -15.26 13.74
N ILE A 137 -6.36 -15.42 15.04
CA ILE A 137 -7.39 -15.25 16.06
C ILE A 137 -6.95 -14.15 16.99
N VAL A 138 -7.84 -13.18 17.25
CA VAL A 138 -7.63 -12.12 18.22
C VAL A 138 -8.68 -12.24 19.32
N MET A 139 -8.22 -12.43 20.53
CA MET A 139 -9.05 -12.55 21.72
C MET A 139 -8.81 -11.35 22.63
N GLU A 140 -9.88 -10.87 23.23
CA GLU A 140 -9.85 -9.83 24.23
C GLU A 140 -10.05 -10.46 25.61
N ALA A 141 -9.16 -10.15 26.56
CA ALA A 141 -9.24 -10.64 27.93
C ALA A 141 -10.47 -10.03 28.69
N PRO A 142 -10.98 -10.72 29.71
CA PRO A 142 -11.96 -10.12 30.62
C PRO A 142 -11.44 -8.81 31.23
N PRO A 143 -12.33 -7.87 31.59
CA PRO A 143 -11.91 -6.61 32.19
C PRO A 143 -11.28 -6.85 33.57
N GLU A 144 -10.07 -6.36 33.77
CA GLU A 144 -9.33 -6.41 35.05
C GLU A 144 -9.33 -5.06 35.79
N GLY A 145 -10.19 -4.10 35.38
CA GLY A 145 -10.26 -2.74 35.91
C GLY A 145 -10.41 -1.69 34.81
N PRO A 146 -10.29 -0.39 35.12
CA PRO A 146 -10.31 0.66 34.12
C PRO A 146 -9.06 0.61 33.25
N GLY A 147 -9.23 0.78 31.94
CA GLY A 147 -8.17 0.79 30.94
C GLY A 147 -8.38 -0.20 29.79
N ALA A 148 -7.45 -0.17 28.84
CA ALA A 148 -7.48 -1.08 27.68
C ALA A 148 -7.32 -2.54 28.13
N ARG A 149 -8.17 -3.41 27.59
CA ARG A 149 -8.11 -4.85 27.85
C ARG A 149 -6.90 -5.45 27.17
N ALA A 150 -6.31 -6.47 27.80
CA ALA A 150 -5.24 -7.22 27.14
C ALA A 150 -5.76 -7.93 25.90
N ILE A 151 -4.97 -7.89 24.84
CA ILE A 151 -5.23 -8.55 23.57
C ILE A 151 -4.30 -9.76 23.48
N ARG A 152 -4.85 -10.89 23.04
CA ARG A 152 -4.10 -12.06 22.67
C ARG A 152 -4.32 -12.35 21.20
N THR A 153 -3.25 -12.33 20.42
CA THR A 153 -3.25 -12.77 19.02
C THR A 153 -2.64 -14.16 18.95
N THR A 154 -3.25 -15.06 18.20
CA THR A 154 -2.73 -16.40 17.95
C THR A 154 -2.79 -16.68 16.47
N ARG A 155 -1.64 -17.00 15.86
CA ARG A 155 -1.50 -17.39 14.45
C ARG A 155 -1.12 -18.86 14.39
N PHE A 156 -1.74 -19.56 13.46
CA PHE A 156 -1.48 -20.98 13.24
C PHE A 156 -1.85 -21.38 11.82
N THR A 157 -1.25 -22.48 11.37
CA THR A 157 -1.65 -23.17 10.15
C THR A 157 -2.41 -24.42 10.54
N ALA A 158 -3.53 -24.71 9.86
CA ALA A 158 -4.26 -25.95 10.00
C ALA A 158 -4.33 -26.69 8.66
N GLU A 159 -4.14 -27.99 8.68
CA GLU A 159 -4.55 -28.88 7.60
C GLU A 159 -5.91 -29.47 7.92
N ALA A 160 -6.85 -29.34 6.99
CA ALA A 160 -8.22 -29.82 7.14
C ALA A 160 -8.60 -30.74 5.98
N ASP A 161 -9.21 -31.85 6.31
CA ASP A 161 -9.73 -32.85 5.36
C ASP A 161 -11.21 -32.59 5.13
N TRP A 162 -11.62 -32.47 3.88
CA TRP A 162 -12.98 -32.19 3.46
C TRP A 162 -13.52 -33.26 2.52
N SER A 163 -14.83 -33.55 2.63
CA SER A 163 -15.52 -34.42 1.70
C SER A 163 -15.67 -33.75 0.33
N GLY A 164 -15.75 -34.53 -0.75
CA GLY A 164 -16.10 -34.08 -2.09
C GLY A 164 -17.60 -33.91 -2.32
N GLU A 165 -18.43 -34.07 -1.31
CA GLU A 165 -19.89 -33.95 -1.39
C GLU A 165 -20.33 -32.49 -1.62
N THR A 166 -21.62 -32.31 -1.89
CA THR A 166 -22.25 -31.00 -2.01
C THR A 166 -23.46 -30.94 -1.07
N PRO A 167 -23.41 -30.12 -0.01
CA PRO A 167 -22.31 -29.29 0.45
C PRO A 167 -21.10 -30.07 0.98
N PRO A 168 -19.88 -29.52 0.95
CA PRO A 168 -18.71 -30.19 1.50
C PRO A 168 -18.78 -30.25 3.02
N ARG A 169 -18.24 -31.33 3.62
CA ARG A 169 -18.19 -31.51 5.06
C ARG A 169 -16.76 -31.61 5.55
N LEU A 170 -16.46 -30.95 6.65
CA LEU A 170 -15.20 -31.12 7.35
C LEU A 170 -15.17 -32.56 7.96
N LEU A 171 -14.17 -33.34 7.57
CA LEU A 171 -13.95 -34.70 8.06
C LEU A 171 -13.02 -34.72 9.28
N GLY A 172 -12.10 -33.78 9.35
CA GLY A 172 -11.16 -33.61 10.44
C GLY A 172 -10.15 -32.51 10.15
N TYR A 173 -9.38 -32.10 11.16
CA TYR A 173 -8.29 -31.17 11.00
C TYR A 173 -7.20 -31.39 12.03
N ARG A 174 -5.99 -30.91 11.73
CA ARG A 174 -4.87 -30.82 12.65
C ARG A 174 -4.17 -29.47 12.54
N ILE A 175 -3.65 -28.95 13.64
CA ILE A 175 -2.78 -27.80 13.64
C ILE A 175 -1.38 -28.27 13.25
N VAL A 176 -0.75 -27.54 12.33
CA VAL A 176 0.59 -27.83 11.80
C VAL A 176 1.59 -26.88 12.45
N GLY A 177 2.65 -27.46 13.00
CA GLY A 177 3.65 -26.66 13.74
C GLY A 177 3.13 -26.17 15.09
N SER A 178 3.86 -25.22 15.66
CA SER A 178 3.48 -24.58 16.93
C SER A 178 2.75 -23.27 16.64
N PRO A 179 1.55 -23.05 17.23
CA PRO A 179 0.90 -21.76 17.18
C PRO A 179 1.77 -20.64 17.76
N VAL A 180 1.84 -19.51 17.09
CA VAL A 180 2.53 -18.31 17.60
C VAL A 180 1.48 -17.47 18.33
N SER A 181 1.69 -17.22 19.62
CA SER A 181 0.81 -16.37 20.42
C SER A 181 1.56 -15.20 21.03
N LEU A 182 0.99 -14.03 20.87
CA LEU A 182 1.46 -12.78 21.49
C LEU A 182 0.34 -12.23 22.37
N SER A 183 0.70 -11.63 23.49
CA SER A 183 -0.27 -11.00 24.39
C SER A 183 0.29 -9.70 24.96
N GLY A 184 -0.57 -8.69 25.09
CA GLY A 184 -0.20 -7.40 25.65
C GLY A 184 -1.39 -6.49 25.76
N ARG A 185 -1.14 -5.28 26.27
CA ARG A 185 -2.11 -4.18 26.25
C ARG A 185 -1.76 -3.21 25.15
N PRO A 186 -2.76 -2.73 24.40
CA PRO A 186 -2.53 -1.70 23.37
C PRO A 186 -1.81 -0.49 23.95
N VAL A 187 -0.78 -0.05 23.22
CA VAL A 187 0.01 1.15 23.55
C VAL A 187 -0.33 2.31 22.62
N PHE A 188 -0.89 2.03 21.46
CA PHE A 188 -1.47 3.05 20.61
C PHE A 188 -2.95 3.21 20.93
N GLU A 189 -3.38 4.46 21.09
CA GLU A 189 -4.77 4.82 21.32
C GLU A 189 -5.27 5.80 20.25
N PRO A 190 -6.57 5.73 19.86
CA PRO A 190 -7.14 6.73 18.97
C PRO A 190 -7.07 8.11 19.62
N TRP A 191 -6.34 9.02 18.98
CA TRP A 191 -6.24 10.42 19.38
C TRP A 191 -7.23 11.29 18.64
N ALA A 192 -7.41 11.01 17.36
CA ALA A 192 -8.45 11.63 16.57
C ALA A 192 -8.98 10.67 15.49
N ASP A 193 -10.22 10.91 15.13
CA ASP A 193 -10.92 10.21 14.07
C ASP A 193 -11.80 11.22 13.33
N LEU A 194 -11.21 11.88 12.33
CA LEU A 194 -11.76 13.05 11.69
C LEU A 194 -12.37 12.67 10.34
N LEU A 195 -13.68 12.91 10.17
CA LEU A 195 -14.31 12.80 8.86
C LEU A 195 -13.73 13.88 7.93
N VAL A 196 -13.20 13.45 6.78
CA VAL A 196 -12.65 14.38 5.79
C VAL A 196 -13.79 15.19 5.16
N PRO A 197 -13.72 16.54 5.20
CA PRO A 197 -14.72 17.37 4.58
C PRO A 197 -14.69 17.20 3.06
N THR A 198 -15.77 16.70 2.47
CA THR A 198 -15.89 16.57 1.01
C THR A 198 -16.66 17.76 0.45
N ASN A 199 -16.10 18.45 -0.52
CA ASN A 199 -16.80 19.52 -1.26
C ASN A 199 -17.77 18.96 -2.33
N GLY A 200 -18.40 17.81 -2.05
CA GLY A 200 -19.33 17.16 -2.98
C GLY A 200 -18.68 16.42 -4.15
N VAL A 201 -17.36 16.43 -4.24
CA VAL A 201 -16.60 15.63 -5.19
C VAL A 201 -16.09 14.43 -4.42
N GLY A 202 -16.79 13.31 -4.50
CA GLY A 202 -16.42 12.05 -3.85
C GLY A 202 -15.11 11.49 -4.40
N LEU A 203 -14.00 12.05 -4.02
CA LEU A 203 -12.67 11.56 -4.37
C LEU A 203 -11.98 11.12 -3.09
N PHE A 204 -11.49 9.92 -3.16
CA PHE A 204 -10.66 9.32 -2.17
C PHE A 204 -9.21 9.51 -2.56
N THR A 205 -8.35 9.57 -1.55
CA THR A 205 -6.94 9.50 -1.73
C THR A 205 -6.30 10.79 -2.11
N ASP A 206 -6.20 11.59 -1.14
CA ASP A 206 -5.41 12.79 -1.25
C ASP A 206 -3.98 12.46 -0.88
N PRO A 207 -2.99 13.14 -1.44
CA PRO A 207 -1.68 13.14 -0.82
C PRO A 207 -1.78 13.61 0.63
N LEU A 208 -1.22 12.81 1.55
CA LEU A 208 -1.14 13.12 2.98
C LEU A 208 0.27 13.59 3.29
N LEU A 209 0.42 14.89 3.56
CA LEU A 209 1.71 15.50 3.83
C LEU A 209 1.82 15.94 5.28
N LEU A 210 2.96 15.65 5.92
CA LEU A 210 3.34 16.24 7.19
C LEU A 210 3.89 17.65 6.92
N GLU A 211 3.35 18.66 7.58
CA GLU A 211 3.77 20.05 7.43
C GLU A 211 4.12 20.67 8.77
N THR A 212 5.03 21.63 8.79
CA THR A 212 5.24 22.48 9.97
C THR A 212 4.03 23.40 10.17
N SER A 213 3.54 23.51 11.40
CA SER A 213 2.40 24.36 11.77
C SER A 213 2.64 25.02 13.11
N GLY A 214 3.07 26.27 13.09
CA GLY A 214 3.46 27.00 14.29
C GLY A 214 4.62 26.33 15.03
N GLU A 215 4.41 25.92 16.28
CA GLU A 215 5.41 25.19 17.08
C GLU A 215 5.33 23.66 16.90
N GLY A 216 4.40 23.16 16.09
CA GLY A 216 4.12 21.72 15.91
C GLY A 216 3.99 21.33 14.43
N PHE A 217 3.23 20.27 14.21
CA PHE A 217 2.95 19.72 12.89
C PHE A 217 1.47 19.77 12.56
N GLY A 218 1.17 19.86 11.27
CA GLY A 218 -0.14 19.66 10.66
C GLY A 218 -0.11 18.51 9.67
N LEU A 219 -1.27 17.93 9.41
CA LEU A 219 -1.46 16.85 8.45
C LEU A 219 -2.32 17.37 7.30
N HIS A 220 -1.70 17.61 6.15
CA HIS A 220 -2.35 18.22 5.00
C HIS A 220 -2.89 17.16 4.05
N LEU A 221 -4.20 17.12 3.86
CA LEU A 221 -4.85 16.39 2.79
C LEU A 221 -5.03 17.31 1.58
N VAL A 222 -4.06 17.29 0.67
CA VAL A 222 -3.90 18.28 -0.39
C VAL A 222 -5.09 18.31 -1.35
N GLY A 223 -5.55 17.14 -1.80
CA GLY A 223 -6.68 17.06 -2.73
C GLY A 223 -8.01 17.48 -2.12
N ALA A 224 -8.20 17.31 -0.81
CA ALA A 224 -9.35 17.81 -0.08
C ALA A 224 -9.24 19.29 0.28
N GLY A 225 -8.05 19.88 0.16
CA GLY A 225 -7.80 21.28 0.51
C GLY A 225 -7.98 21.57 2.00
N VAL A 226 -7.65 20.61 2.87
CA VAL A 226 -7.80 20.73 4.32
C VAL A 226 -6.55 20.26 5.06
N ARG A 227 -6.32 20.87 6.20
CA ARG A 227 -5.23 20.52 7.11
C ARG A 227 -5.81 20.17 8.48
N ALA A 228 -5.45 19.02 9.03
CA ALA A 228 -5.68 18.73 10.43
C ALA A 228 -4.58 19.38 11.25
N VAL A 229 -4.96 20.20 12.20
CA VAL A 229 -4.05 20.89 13.13
C VAL A 229 -4.41 20.56 14.56
N ARG A 230 -3.39 20.50 15.41
CA ARG A 230 -3.58 20.27 16.84
C ARG A 230 -4.27 21.48 17.50
N SER A 231 -5.21 21.21 18.40
CA SER A 231 -5.94 22.23 19.17
C SER A 231 -6.17 21.74 20.60
N GLY A 232 -5.32 22.15 21.53
CA GLY A 232 -5.25 21.55 22.87
C GLY A 232 -4.89 20.08 22.82
N ASP A 233 -5.70 19.22 23.42
CA ASP A 233 -5.51 17.76 23.38
C ASP A 233 -6.20 17.09 22.19
N GLY A 234 -6.84 17.85 21.32
CA GLY A 234 -7.56 17.33 20.16
C GLY A 234 -7.04 17.84 18.84
N TRP A 235 -7.76 17.48 17.76
CA TRP A 235 -7.47 17.86 16.39
C TRP A 235 -8.69 18.48 15.75
N ARG A 236 -8.48 19.44 14.84
CA ARG A 236 -9.54 20.08 14.06
C ARG A 236 -9.09 20.30 12.61
N TRP A 237 -10.06 20.37 11.73
CA TRP A 237 -9.80 20.77 10.36
C TRP A 237 -9.67 22.29 10.24
N GLU A 238 -8.66 22.71 9.49
CA GLU A 238 -8.57 24.04 8.92
C GLU A 238 -8.59 23.92 7.38
N ARG A 239 -9.14 24.92 6.73
CA ARG A 239 -8.98 24.99 5.28
C ARG A 239 -7.53 25.33 4.98
N SER A 240 -6.88 24.52 4.15
CA SER A 240 -5.67 24.97 3.48
C SER A 240 -6.11 25.96 2.42
N ASP A 241 -5.39 27.07 2.30
CA ASP A 241 -5.79 28.24 1.53
C ASP A 241 -6.55 27.98 0.24
N ALA A 242 -7.50 28.89 -0.06
CA ALA A 242 -8.30 28.86 -1.25
C ALA A 242 -7.44 28.74 -2.52
N GLY A 243 -7.75 27.79 -3.39
CA GLY A 243 -7.17 27.72 -4.71
C GLY A 243 -6.36 26.47 -5.04
N THR A 244 -6.41 25.41 -4.22
CA THR A 244 -5.87 24.10 -4.62
C THR A 244 -6.51 23.69 -5.95
N PRO A 245 -5.72 23.30 -6.97
CA PRO A 245 -6.29 22.81 -8.23
C PRO A 245 -7.26 21.66 -8.02
N ASP A 246 -8.30 21.58 -8.83
CA ASP A 246 -9.25 20.47 -8.77
C ASP A 246 -8.53 19.13 -9.01
N ARG A 247 -8.81 18.14 -8.17
CA ARG A 247 -8.37 16.76 -8.34
C ARG A 247 -6.86 16.53 -8.28
N VAL A 248 -6.19 17.12 -7.31
CA VAL A 248 -4.80 16.79 -7.02
C VAL A 248 -4.70 15.37 -6.46
N THR A 249 -3.89 14.53 -7.10
CA THR A 249 -3.62 13.14 -6.67
C THR A 249 -2.14 12.87 -6.47
N ALA A 250 -1.27 13.82 -6.85
CA ALA A 250 0.16 13.78 -6.60
C ALA A 250 0.62 15.16 -6.12
N ALA A 251 1.32 15.18 -5.01
CA ALA A 251 1.87 16.40 -4.41
C ALA A 251 3.14 16.06 -3.63
N VAL A 252 4.02 17.05 -3.52
CA VAL A 252 5.22 17.00 -2.68
C VAL A 252 5.50 18.40 -2.13
N GLN A 253 6.11 18.49 -0.97
CA GLN A 253 6.69 19.72 -0.43
C GLN A 253 8.21 19.68 -0.60
N ALA A 254 8.76 20.65 -1.35
CA ALA A 254 10.18 20.75 -1.60
C ALA A 254 10.55 22.20 -1.88
N ASP A 255 11.76 22.62 -1.51
CA ASP A 255 12.34 23.90 -1.86
C ASP A 255 12.87 23.84 -3.30
N VAL A 256 11.98 24.09 -4.26
CA VAL A 256 12.30 23.96 -5.69
C VAL A 256 12.78 25.26 -6.34
N ASP A 257 12.81 26.37 -5.61
CA ASP A 257 13.37 27.61 -6.09
C ASP A 257 14.61 28.08 -5.29
N GLY A 258 15.02 27.29 -4.30
CA GLY A 258 16.27 27.49 -3.54
C GLY A 258 16.21 28.65 -2.54
N ASP A 259 15.01 29.11 -2.16
CA ASP A 259 14.86 30.25 -1.23
C ASP A 259 14.89 29.84 0.25
N GLY A 260 15.01 28.54 0.54
CA GLY A 260 15.02 27.97 1.88
C GLY A 260 13.64 27.77 2.49
N ARG A 261 12.57 27.83 1.70
CA ARG A 261 11.19 27.57 2.09
C ARG A 261 10.57 26.50 1.19
N PRO A 262 9.76 25.58 1.75
CA PRO A 262 9.17 24.56 0.92
C PRO A 262 8.00 25.10 0.12
N GLU A 263 8.00 24.87 -1.19
CA GLU A 263 6.84 25.01 -2.04
C GLU A 263 5.98 23.75 -1.99
N LEU A 264 4.66 23.93 -2.15
CA LEU A 264 3.77 22.84 -2.48
C LEU A 264 3.73 22.65 -4.00
N VAL A 265 4.32 21.57 -4.47
CA VAL A 265 4.32 21.17 -5.88
C VAL A 265 3.22 20.14 -6.09
N VAL A 266 2.34 20.38 -7.07
CA VAL A 266 1.24 19.47 -7.41
C VAL A 266 1.21 19.19 -8.91
N ALA A 267 0.79 17.98 -9.27
CA ALA A 267 0.49 17.63 -10.64
C ALA A 267 -1.02 17.62 -10.88
N ASP A 268 -1.47 18.44 -11.82
CA ASP A 268 -2.85 18.46 -12.29
C ASP A 268 -2.96 18.00 -13.76
N SER A 269 -4.12 18.11 -14.36
CA SER A 269 -4.33 17.67 -15.74
C SER A 269 -3.57 18.48 -16.78
N THR A 270 -3.00 19.62 -16.43
CA THR A 270 -2.31 20.56 -17.35
C THR A 270 -0.78 20.45 -17.25
N GLY A 271 -0.26 19.92 -16.13
CA GLY A 271 1.16 19.83 -15.85
C GLY A 271 1.47 20.01 -14.37
N LEU A 272 2.53 20.73 -14.07
CA LEU A 272 2.91 21.08 -12.69
C LEU A 272 2.46 22.47 -12.32
N ARG A 273 1.95 22.59 -11.11
CA ARG A 273 1.76 23.87 -10.42
C ARG A 273 2.54 23.90 -9.13
N ILE A 274 3.10 25.04 -8.86
CA ILE A 274 3.88 25.32 -7.65
C ILE A 274 3.19 26.44 -6.89
N ARG A 275 3.06 26.27 -5.59
CA ARG A 275 2.57 27.28 -4.68
C ARG A 275 3.70 27.73 -3.78
N GLY A 276 4.18 28.90 -4.02
CA GLY A 276 5.10 29.63 -3.16
C GLY A 276 4.39 30.75 -2.39
N THR A 277 5.16 31.70 -1.88
CA THR A 277 4.68 32.85 -1.10
C THR A 277 3.74 33.78 -1.86
N GLU A 278 3.89 33.86 -3.19
CA GLU A 278 3.06 34.69 -4.08
C GLU A 278 1.78 33.99 -4.57
N GLY A 279 1.53 32.74 -4.12
CA GLY A 279 0.39 31.93 -4.53
C GLY A 279 0.72 30.90 -5.60
N TRP A 280 -0.30 30.44 -6.35
CA TRP A 280 -0.16 29.39 -7.36
C TRP A 280 0.39 29.94 -8.68
N ARG A 281 1.43 29.27 -9.23
CA ARG A 281 1.94 29.51 -10.60
C ARG A 281 1.97 28.19 -11.39
N GLN A 282 1.77 28.27 -12.70
CA GLN A 282 2.04 27.14 -13.61
C GLN A 282 3.55 27.08 -13.81
N ALA A 283 4.18 25.98 -13.37
CA ALA A 283 5.62 25.79 -13.50
C ALA A 283 5.98 25.10 -14.81
N TRP A 284 5.23 24.09 -15.18
CA TRP A 284 5.44 23.34 -16.42
C TRP A 284 4.12 22.94 -17.03
N VAL A 285 4.02 23.03 -18.36
CA VAL A 285 2.85 22.58 -19.13
C VAL A 285 3.19 21.27 -19.81
N ALA A 286 2.43 20.24 -19.47
CA ALA A 286 2.64 18.91 -20.05
C ALA A 286 2.34 18.89 -21.56
N PRO A 287 3.15 18.21 -22.38
CA PRO A 287 2.92 18.11 -23.83
C PRO A 287 1.62 17.36 -24.19
N ALA A 288 1.12 16.57 -23.25
CA ALA A 288 -0.18 15.92 -23.32
C ALA A 288 -0.85 15.97 -21.93
N LYS A 289 -2.18 15.98 -21.91
CA LYS A 289 -2.96 16.00 -20.67
C LYS A 289 -2.51 14.89 -19.71
N LEU A 290 -2.07 15.26 -18.50
CA LEU A 290 -1.85 14.31 -17.42
C LEU A 290 -3.20 13.72 -16.98
N ARG A 291 -3.26 12.40 -16.84
CA ARG A 291 -4.54 11.72 -16.61
C ARG A 291 -4.72 11.22 -15.18
N HIS A 292 -3.69 10.64 -14.62
CA HIS A 292 -3.69 10.11 -13.26
C HIS A 292 -2.29 10.22 -12.65
N PRO A 293 -1.82 11.44 -12.32
CA PRO A 293 -0.58 11.60 -11.55
C PRO A 293 -0.65 10.82 -10.24
N GLN A 294 0.46 10.20 -9.82
CA GLN A 294 0.48 9.35 -8.63
C GLN A 294 1.54 9.75 -7.62
N SER A 295 2.75 9.98 -8.07
CA SER A 295 3.89 10.33 -7.23
C SER A 295 4.67 11.46 -7.89
N ILE A 296 5.23 12.32 -7.06
CA ILE A 296 6.25 13.29 -7.39
C ILE A 296 7.36 13.09 -6.36
N CYS A 297 8.59 12.88 -6.81
CA CYS A 297 9.76 12.92 -5.95
C CYS A 297 10.75 13.98 -6.46
N ALA A 298 11.39 14.67 -5.50
CA ALA A 298 12.36 15.72 -5.78
C ALA A 298 13.76 15.26 -5.35
N GLY A 299 14.79 15.66 -6.09
CA GLY A 299 16.19 15.41 -5.79
C GLY A 299 17.09 16.09 -6.81
N ASP A 300 18.28 16.50 -6.40
CA ASP A 300 19.32 17.00 -7.28
C ASP A 300 20.02 15.81 -7.94
N ILE A 301 19.67 15.52 -9.20
CA ILE A 301 20.16 14.31 -9.89
C ILE A 301 21.38 14.56 -10.76
N ASP A 302 21.72 15.81 -11.03
CA ASP A 302 22.88 16.16 -11.88
C ASP A 302 23.94 17.01 -11.16
N GLY A 303 23.74 17.28 -9.87
CA GLY A 303 24.70 17.92 -8.99
C GLY A 303 24.82 19.44 -9.21
N ASP A 304 23.79 20.08 -9.78
CA ASP A 304 23.80 21.51 -10.06
C ASP A 304 23.23 22.36 -8.89
N GLY A 305 22.64 21.70 -7.88
CA GLY A 305 22.10 22.30 -6.66
C GLY A 305 20.61 22.63 -6.73
N ASP A 306 19.96 22.48 -7.88
CA ASP A 306 18.52 22.64 -8.06
C ASP A 306 17.80 21.27 -7.94
N LEU A 307 16.61 21.24 -7.35
CA LEU A 307 15.87 19.98 -7.21
C LEU A 307 15.10 19.64 -8.49
N ASP A 308 15.37 18.47 -9.06
CA ASP A 308 14.67 17.89 -10.20
C ASP A 308 13.49 17.05 -9.76
N LEU A 309 12.53 16.83 -10.65
CA LEU A 309 11.30 16.12 -10.33
C LEU A 309 11.06 14.91 -11.25
N TRP A 310 10.77 13.76 -10.67
CA TRP A 310 10.17 12.63 -11.39
C TRP A 310 8.68 12.56 -11.10
N VAL A 311 7.86 12.67 -12.15
CA VAL A 311 6.39 12.69 -12.06
C VAL A 311 5.83 11.42 -12.68
N THR A 312 5.22 10.56 -11.88
CA THR A 312 4.65 9.31 -12.35
C THR A 312 3.16 9.42 -12.65
N GLN A 313 2.65 8.54 -13.49
CA GLN A 313 1.23 8.43 -13.80
C GLN A 313 0.77 6.98 -13.75
N TYR A 314 -0.52 6.78 -13.45
CA TYR A 314 -1.14 5.47 -13.42
C TYR A 314 -2.26 5.35 -14.45
N ARG A 315 -2.32 4.23 -15.16
CA ARG A 315 -3.43 3.89 -16.04
C ARG A 315 -4.27 2.79 -15.40
N LEU A 316 -5.54 3.09 -15.12
CA LEU A 316 -6.47 2.11 -14.55
C LEU A 316 -6.56 0.86 -15.45
N PRO A 317 -6.38 -0.35 -14.90
CA PRO A 317 -6.56 -1.59 -15.63
C PRO A 317 -8.04 -1.83 -15.95
N PHE A 318 -8.30 -2.61 -16.99
CA PHE A 318 -9.62 -3.10 -17.39
C PHE A 318 -10.65 -2.03 -17.80
N VAL A 319 -10.34 -0.75 -17.64
CA VAL A 319 -11.19 0.34 -18.10
C VAL A 319 -11.29 0.28 -19.64
N ASN A 320 -12.51 0.35 -20.17
CA ASN A 320 -12.80 0.15 -21.60
C ASN A 320 -12.39 -1.22 -22.16
N GLY A 321 -12.20 -2.24 -21.31
CA GLY A 321 -11.82 -3.60 -21.72
C GLY A 321 -10.38 -3.76 -22.13
N GLN A 322 -9.48 -2.90 -21.67
CA GLN A 322 -8.06 -3.00 -21.91
C GLN A 322 -7.34 -3.75 -20.78
N PHE A 323 -6.32 -4.53 -21.11
CA PHE A 323 -5.46 -5.21 -20.16
C PHE A 323 -4.11 -4.51 -20.03
N PRO A 324 -3.47 -4.57 -18.87
CA PRO A 324 -2.05 -4.25 -18.74
C PRO A 324 -1.20 -5.09 -19.70
N THR A 325 -0.22 -4.50 -20.36
CA THR A 325 0.53 -5.19 -21.39
C THR A 325 2.03 -4.84 -21.37
N PRO A 326 2.93 -5.82 -21.31
CA PRO A 326 2.72 -7.26 -21.03
C PRO A 326 2.09 -7.44 -19.64
N TYR A 327 1.25 -8.46 -19.42
CA TYR A 327 0.38 -8.53 -18.25
C TYR A 327 1.14 -8.50 -16.91
N TYR A 328 2.25 -9.18 -16.78
CA TYR A 328 3.07 -9.18 -15.56
C TYR A 328 4.36 -8.37 -15.64
N ASP A 329 4.49 -7.53 -16.66
CA ASP A 329 5.58 -6.58 -16.83
C ASP A 329 5.09 -5.34 -17.60
N ALA A 330 3.93 -4.83 -17.19
CA ALA A 330 3.19 -3.81 -17.94
C ALA A 330 4.01 -2.53 -18.15
N ASN A 331 4.04 -2.08 -19.40
CA ASN A 331 4.65 -0.83 -19.81
C ASN A 331 3.73 -0.10 -20.81
N ASP A 332 2.45 -0.01 -20.46
CA ASP A 332 1.37 0.55 -21.28
C ASP A 332 0.56 1.61 -20.51
N GLY A 333 1.11 2.13 -19.44
CA GLY A 333 0.53 3.21 -18.62
C GLY A 333 0.53 4.56 -19.33
N PHE A 334 0.27 5.62 -18.57
CA PHE A 334 0.50 6.99 -19.03
C PHE A 334 1.95 7.39 -18.75
N PRO A 335 2.57 8.23 -19.62
CA PRO A 335 4.00 8.49 -19.54
C PRO A 335 4.36 9.27 -18.27
N ALA A 336 5.41 8.82 -17.57
CA ALA A 336 6.11 9.59 -16.57
C ALA A 336 7.03 10.64 -17.22
N TYR A 337 7.42 11.64 -16.44
CA TYR A 337 8.27 12.75 -16.90
C TYR A 337 9.39 13.04 -15.90
N LEU A 338 10.62 13.08 -16.39
CA LEU A 338 11.74 13.68 -15.69
C LEU A 338 11.80 15.16 -16.04
N LEU A 339 11.54 15.99 -15.08
CA LEU A 339 11.55 17.44 -15.23
C LEU A 339 12.79 17.98 -14.55
N ARG A 340 13.80 18.31 -15.35
CA ARG A 340 15.01 18.97 -14.88
C ARG A 340 14.71 20.44 -14.59
N ASN A 341 15.16 20.88 -13.43
CA ASN A 341 15.13 22.28 -13.03
C ASN A 341 16.38 22.98 -13.56
N ASP A 342 16.23 23.88 -14.52
CA ASP A 342 17.35 24.65 -15.09
C ASP A 342 17.54 26.01 -14.36
N GLY A 343 17.03 26.13 -13.13
CA GLY A 343 17.04 27.37 -12.35
C GLY A 343 16.14 28.47 -12.88
N GLY A 344 15.85 29.46 -12.03
CA GLY A 344 15.04 30.61 -12.42
C GLY A 344 13.61 30.27 -12.87
N GLY A 345 13.06 29.15 -12.39
CA GLY A 345 11.70 28.69 -12.69
C GLY A 345 11.53 28.03 -14.06
N ARG A 346 12.61 27.61 -14.70
CA ARG A 346 12.59 26.92 -15.99
C ARG A 346 12.67 25.41 -15.78
N TRP A 347 11.77 24.67 -16.42
CA TRP A 347 11.68 23.24 -16.35
C TRP A 347 11.78 22.60 -17.73
N THR A 348 12.68 21.64 -17.88
CA THR A 348 12.92 20.91 -19.14
C THR A 348 12.55 19.43 -18.97
N ASP A 349 11.76 18.88 -19.91
CA ASP A 349 11.54 17.42 -19.98
C ASP A 349 12.83 16.72 -20.46
N ALA A 350 13.55 16.13 -19.53
CA ALA A 350 14.80 15.43 -19.76
C ALA A 350 14.62 13.91 -19.95
N THR A 351 13.40 13.39 -19.97
CA THR A 351 13.09 11.95 -19.94
C THR A 351 13.79 11.14 -21.03
N GLU A 352 13.79 11.66 -22.27
CA GLU A 352 14.44 10.98 -23.42
C GLU A 352 15.97 11.02 -23.29
N ALA A 353 16.53 12.13 -22.85
CA ALA A 353 17.97 12.33 -22.73
C ALA A 353 18.59 11.57 -21.56
N SER A 354 17.78 11.30 -20.52
CA SER A 354 18.24 10.66 -19.28
C SER A 354 18.36 9.13 -19.38
N GLY A 355 17.76 8.47 -20.39
CA GLY A 355 17.70 7.00 -20.47
C GLY A 355 16.50 6.35 -19.77
N LEU A 356 15.59 7.12 -19.16
CA LEU A 356 14.39 6.61 -18.48
C LEU A 356 13.21 6.34 -19.45
N ALA A 357 13.28 6.85 -20.67
CA ALA A 357 12.20 6.75 -21.66
C ALA A 357 11.69 5.32 -21.94
N PRO A 358 12.52 4.26 -22.00
CA PRO A 358 12.05 2.91 -22.29
C PRO A 358 11.01 2.36 -21.33
N LYS A 359 11.04 2.80 -20.06
CA LYS A 359 10.10 2.36 -19.01
C LYS A 359 9.19 3.48 -18.47
N ARG A 360 9.12 4.61 -19.16
CA ARG A 360 8.29 5.75 -18.73
C ARG A 360 6.79 5.47 -18.72
N GLN A 361 6.34 4.39 -19.39
CA GLN A 361 4.92 4.04 -19.44
C GLN A 361 4.53 2.95 -18.41
N ARG A 362 5.30 2.80 -17.35
CA ARG A 362 4.92 1.98 -16.21
C ARG A 362 3.60 2.47 -15.59
N ARG A 363 2.86 1.55 -14.96
CA ARG A 363 1.69 1.86 -14.13
C ARG A 363 2.17 2.16 -12.71
N ALA A 364 2.96 3.22 -12.56
CA ALA A 364 3.68 3.51 -11.33
C ALA A 364 2.80 4.12 -10.25
N TYR A 365 2.99 3.70 -9.01
CA TYR A 365 2.34 4.24 -7.82
C TYR A 365 3.29 5.06 -6.95
N SER A 366 4.56 4.68 -6.84
CA SER A 366 5.55 5.40 -6.06
C SER A 366 6.92 5.38 -6.74
N ALA A 367 7.72 6.39 -6.47
CA ALA A 367 9.10 6.47 -6.93
C ALA A 367 9.90 7.40 -6.01
N SER A 368 11.19 7.12 -5.84
CA SER A 368 12.10 7.94 -5.03
C SER A 368 13.50 8.00 -5.62
N TRP A 369 14.18 9.09 -5.29
CA TRP A 369 15.60 9.24 -5.49
C TRP A 369 16.35 8.80 -4.24
N ILE A 370 17.23 7.79 -4.37
CA ILE A 370 18.05 7.26 -3.28
C ILE A 370 19.42 6.83 -3.82
N ASP A 371 20.48 7.00 -3.05
CA ASP A 371 21.81 6.48 -3.34
C ASP A 371 21.90 5.03 -2.83
N PHE A 372 21.39 4.05 -3.63
CA PHE A 372 21.28 2.66 -3.19
C PHE A 372 22.58 1.87 -3.30
N ASP A 373 23.59 2.36 -4.00
CA ASP A 373 24.88 1.68 -4.14
C ASP A 373 26.05 2.40 -3.42
N GLY A 374 25.78 3.58 -2.84
CA GLY A 374 26.73 4.29 -1.98
C GLY A 374 27.79 5.07 -2.73
N ASP A 375 27.56 5.38 -4.03
CA ASP A 375 28.52 6.16 -4.85
C ASP A 375 28.34 7.68 -4.71
N GLY A 376 27.27 8.11 -4.06
CA GLY A 376 26.96 9.51 -3.76
C GLY A 376 25.99 10.15 -4.74
N ASP A 377 25.62 9.46 -5.80
CA ASP A 377 24.66 9.95 -6.81
C ASP A 377 23.26 9.44 -6.49
N LEU A 378 22.23 10.25 -6.76
CA LEU A 378 20.84 9.84 -6.53
C LEU A 378 20.33 8.97 -7.67
N ASP A 379 20.05 7.72 -7.36
CA ASP A 379 19.48 6.71 -8.24
C ASP A 379 17.95 6.73 -8.20
N LEU A 380 17.29 6.10 -9.18
CA LEU A 380 15.82 6.00 -9.22
C LEU A 380 15.36 4.61 -8.80
N VAL A 381 14.47 4.58 -7.81
CA VAL A 381 13.62 3.42 -7.47
C VAL A 381 12.18 3.74 -7.87
N GLN A 382 11.51 2.81 -8.57
CA GLN A 382 10.11 2.97 -8.96
C GLN A 382 9.32 1.69 -8.72
N VAL A 383 8.17 1.79 -8.07
CA VAL A 383 7.25 0.68 -7.82
C VAL A 383 5.98 0.85 -8.64
N SER A 384 5.62 -0.21 -9.36
CA SER A 384 4.55 -0.20 -10.33
C SER A 384 3.62 -1.39 -10.16
N ASP A 385 2.33 -1.15 -10.34
CA ASP A 385 1.32 -2.20 -10.48
C ASP A 385 1.55 -2.97 -11.79
N PHE A 386 1.33 -4.27 -11.79
CA PHE A 386 1.57 -5.19 -12.92
C PHE A 386 3.03 -5.27 -13.41
N ALA A 387 3.99 -4.77 -12.65
CA ALA A 387 5.41 -4.86 -13.00
C ALA A 387 6.33 -5.06 -11.78
N GLY A 388 6.03 -4.40 -10.66
CA GLY A 388 6.83 -4.45 -9.44
C GLY A 388 7.90 -3.38 -9.39
N LEU A 389 9.14 -3.76 -9.05
CA LEU A 389 10.26 -2.87 -8.80
C LEU A 389 11.12 -2.67 -10.05
N ASP A 390 11.30 -1.41 -10.44
CA ASP A 390 12.33 -1.00 -11.40
C ASP A 390 13.39 -0.16 -10.67
N ILE A 391 14.68 -0.35 -11.03
CA ILE A 391 15.82 0.40 -10.49
C ILE A 391 16.72 0.90 -11.61
N PHE A 392 17.18 2.15 -11.47
CA PHE A 392 18.04 2.79 -12.47
C PHE A 392 19.16 3.51 -11.76
N ARG A 393 20.42 3.16 -12.10
CA ARG A 393 21.61 3.81 -11.56
C ARG A 393 21.93 5.08 -12.34
N ASN A 394 22.15 6.15 -11.62
CA ASN A 394 22.62 7.44 -12.13
C ASN A 394 24.14 7.43 -12.39
N ASP A 395 24.63 8.31 -13.22
CA ASP A 395 26.04 8.59 -13.44
C ASP A 395 26.49 9.93 -12.82
N GLY A 396 25.68 10.50 -11.90
CA GLY A 396 25.88 11.80 -11.28
C GLY A 396 25.66 13.00 -12.20
N ARG A 397 25.05 12.78 -13.38
CA ARG A 397 24.75 13.81 -14.37
C ARG A 397 23.36 13.69 -14.97
N GLY A 398 22.45 13.04 -14.22
CA GLY A 398 21.08 12.80 -14.65
C GLY A 398 20.94 11.82 -15.80
N ARG A 399 21.91 10.88 -15.99
CA ARG A 399 21.85 9.81 -16.96
C ARG A 399 21.75 8.46 -16.27
N PHE A 400 20.74 7.70 -16.60
CA PHE A 400 20.36 6.49 -15.89
C PHE A 400 20.60 5.22 -16.72
N THR A 401 21.13 4.21 -16.03
CA THR A 401 21.29 2.85 -16.56
C THR A 401 20.30 1.93 -15.88
N ASP A 402 19.49 1.21 -16.65
CA ASP A 402 18.51 0.24 -16.14
C ASP A 402 19.20 -0.98 -15.53
N LEU A 403 19.17 -1.11 -14.22
CA LEU A 403 19.65 -2.26 -13.45
C LEU A 403 18.55 -3.26 -13.08
N THR A 404 17.29 -2.99 -13.42
CA THR A 404 16.13 -3.85 -13.11
C THR A 404 16.35 -5.34 -13.46
N PRO A 405 17.02 -5.71 -14.58
CA PRO A 405 17.25 -7.12 -14.89
C PRO A 405 18.07 -7.88 -13.84
N SER A 406 18.89 -7.18 -13.03
CA SER A 406 19.70 -7.81 -11.97
C SER A 406 18.83 -8.40 -10.84
N LEU A 407 17.60 -7.92 -10.67
CA LEU A 407 16.66 -8.36 -9.63
C LEU A 407 15.98 -9.70 -9.97
N GLY A 408 16.04 -10.15 -11.24
CA GLY A 408 15.38 -11.38 -11.70
C GLY A 408 13.88 -11.37 -11.42
N ASP A 409 13.31 -12.53 -11.09
CA ASP A 409 11.87 -12.68 -10.83
C ASP A 409 11.42 -12.02 -9.52
N SER A 410 12.33 -11.73 -8.59
CA SER A 410 11.99 -11.10 -7.32
C SER A 410 11.45 -9.68 -7.46
N ARG A 411 11.69 -9.02 -8.60
CA ARG A 411 11.15 -7.68 -8.88
C ARG A 411 9.65 -7.66 -9.13
N HIS A 412 9.07 -8.77 -9.62
CA HIS A 412 7.67 -8.80 -10.08
C HIS A 412 6.68 -8.74 -8.93
N ALA A 413 5.75 -7.78 -8.98
CA ALA A 413 4.69 -7.60 -7.99
C ALA A 413 3.51 -6.81 -8.58
N PHE A 414 2.36 -6.93 -7.92
CA PHE A 414 1.37 -5.85 -7.92
C PHE A 414 1.84 -4.84 -6.88
N GLY A 415 2.74 -3.94 -7.31
CA GLY A 415 3.43 -3.02 -6.42
C GLY A 415 2.63 -1.74 -6.18
N MET A 416 2.53 -1.32 -4.91
CA MET A 416 1.72 -0.17 -4.50
C MET A 416 2.55 0.98 -3.94
N ALA A 417 3.57 0.68 -3.17
CA ALA A 417 4.43 1.66 -2.52
C ALA A 417 5.81 1.07 -2.23
N HIS A 418 6.68 1.87 -1.66
CA HIS A 418 7.93 1.41 -1.05
C HIS A 418 8.24 2.22 0.21
N ALA A 419 9.17 1.72 1.02
CA ALA A 419 9.76 2.44 2.15
C ALA A 419 11.27 2.20 2.16
N VAL A 420 12.01 3.15 2.73
CA VAL A 420 13.48 3.17 2.67
C VAL A 420 14.07 3.35 4.06
N TRP A 421 14.98 2.46 4.47
CA TRP A 421 15.78 2.56 5.68
C TRP A 421 16.96 1.58 5.61
N ASP A 422 17.85 1.56 6.61
CA ASP A 422 18.98 0.61 6.74
C ASP A 422 18.53 -0.61 7.58
N ALA A 423 17.82 -1.55 6.96
CA ALA A 423 17.19 -2.69 7.65
C ALA A 423 18.22 -3.69 8.20
N ASN A 424 19.35 -3.84 7.51
CA ASN A 424 20.40 -4.78 7.85
C ASN A 424 21.59 -4.13 8.59
N ARG A 425 21.59 -2.78 8.71
CA ARG A 425 22.62 -1.96 9.36
C ARG A 425 24.00 -2.04 8.70
N ASP A 426 24.04 -2.18 7.38
CA ASP A 426 25.28 -2.18 6.60
C ASP A 426 25.69 -0.77 6.14
N GLY A 427 24.82 0.20 6.25
CA GLY A 427 25.10 1.59 5.93
C GLY A 427 24.58 2.06 4.58
N LEU A 428 23.95 1.20 3.82
CA LEU A 428 23.26 1.52 2.58
C LEU A 428 21.73 1.58 2.82
N PRO A 429 20.99 2.34 2.02
CA PRO A 429 19.55 2.31 2.09
C PRO A 429 18.99 1.01 1.49
N ASP A 430 18.12 0.35 2.25
CA ASP A 430 17.35 -0.80 1.81
C ASP A 430 15.96 -0.36 1.38
N VAL A 431 15.31 -1.15 0.52
CA VAL A 431 14.00 -0.83 -0.05
C VAL A 431 13.00 -1.95 0.26
N LEU A 432 11.95 -1.63 0.99
CA LEU A 432 10.78 -2.49 1.10
C LEU A 432 9.81 -2.16 -0.03
N MET A 433 9.66 -3.03 -1.01
CA MET A 433 8.56 -2.98 -1.97
C MET A 433 7.28 -3.50 -1.33
N VAL A 434 6.26 -2.66 -1.24
CA VAL A 434 4.92 -3.03 -0.78
C VAL A 434 4.15 -3.62 -1.93
N GLY A 435 3.64 -4.82 -1.74
CA GLY A 435 2.92 -5.55 -2.78
C GLY A 435 1.79 -6.42 -2.22
N MET A 436 0.87 -6.79 -3.09
CA MET A 436 -0.27 -7.64 -2.75
C MET A 436 0.16 -9.10 -2.57
N ASP A 437 -0.30 -9.77 -1.52
CA ASP A 437 -0.30 -11.22 -1.43
C ASP A 437 -1.69 -11.79 -1.70
N SER A 438 -1.75 -12.89 -2.46
CA SER A 438 -3.01 -13.52 -2.84
C SER A 438 -3.08 -14.99 -2.43
N PRO A 439 -3.97 -15.35 -1.50
CA PRO A 439 -4.22 -16.75 -1.20
C PRO A 439 -4.87 -17.49 -2.36
N VAL A 440 -5.70 -16.82 -3.16
CA VAL A 440 -6.37 -17.43 -4.31
C VAL A 440 -5.36 -17.80 -5.40
N ALA A 441 -4.41 -16.93 -5.71
CA ALA A 441 -3.34 -17.26 -6.65
C ALA A 441 -2.55 -18.51 -6.21
N SER A 442 -2.23 -18.59 -4.91
CA SER A 442 -1.57 -19.76 -4.33
C SER A 442 -2.40 -21.07 -4.45
N GLN A 443 -3.73 -20.96 -4.34
CA GLN A 443 -4.64 -22.11 -4.56
C GLN A 443 -4.62 -22.57 -6.01
N LEU A 444 -4.69 -21.63 -6.97
CA LEU A 444 -4.67 -21.94 -8.39
C LEU A 444 -3.36 -22.60 -8.80
N ASP A 445 -2.24 -22.14 -8.27
CA ASP A 445 -0.92 -22.76 -8.50
C ASP A 445 -0.86 -24.17 -7.91
N ALA A 446 -1.36 -24.37 -6.67
CA ALA A 446 -1.40 -25.69 -6.03
C ALA A 446 -2.30 -26.69 -6.77
N LEU A 447 -3.33 -26.22 -7.46
CA LEU A 447 -4.21 -27.04 -8.31
C LEU A 447 -3.67 -27.24 -9.74
N GLY A 448 -2.54 -26.61 -10.08
CA GLY A 448 -1.95 -26.65 -11.41
C GLY A 448 -2.81 -25.94 -12.48
N LEU A 449 -3.64 -24.98 -12.04
CA LEU A 449 -4.54 -24.24 -12.95
C LEU A 449 -3.83 -23.03 -13.53
N GLY A 450 -3.84 -22.93 -14.84
CA GLY A 450 -3.20 -21.85 -15.58
C GLY A 450 -3.59 -21.89 -17.05
N ARG A 451 -2.97 -21.01 -17.85
CA ARG A 451 -3.16 -20.95 -19.30
C ARG A 451 -2.04 -21.67 -20.02
N PRO A 452 -2.30 -22.82 -20.66
CA PRO A 452 -1.28 -23.56 -21.41
C PRO A 452 -0.69 -22.78 -22.60
N ASP A 453 -1.51 -21.92 -23.21
CA ASP A 453 -1.14 -21.05 -24.34
C ASP A 453 -0.35 -19.79 -23.93
N PHE A 454 -0.28 -19.49 -22.63
CA PHE A 454 0.47 -18.38 -22.04
C PHE A 454 1.33 -18.85 -20.86
N PRO A 455 2.39 -19.65 -21.10
CA PRO A 455 3.21 -20.22 -20.01
C PRO A 455 3.88 -19.16 -19.14
N GLY A 456 4.21 -17.98 -19.69
CA GLY A 456 4.73 -16.86 -18.92
C GLY A 456 3.76 -16.34 -17.86
N HIS A 457 2.46 -16.43 -18.07
CA HIS A 457 1.43 -16.07 -17.11
C HIS A 457 1.52 -16.92 -15.85
N THR A 458 1.53 -18.23 -16.00
CA THR A 458 1.63 -19.18 -14.89
C THR A 458 2.96 -19.02 -14.16
N ALA A 459 4.06 -18.80 -14.87
CA ALA A 459 5.38 -18.62 -14.26
C ALA A 459 5.48 -17.35 -13.39
N HIS A 460 4.82 -16.26 -13.78
CA HIS A 460 4.89 -15.00 -13.05
C HIS A 460 3.79 -14.81 -11.98
N ARG A 461 2.72 -15.60 -11.98
CA ARG A 461 1.63 -15.44 -11.01
C ARG A 461 2.11 -15.54 -9.56
N ALA A 462 2.93 -16.53 -9.21
CA ALA A 462 3.47 -16.66 -7.86
C ALA A 462 4.42 -15.49 -7.49
N PRO A 463 5.39 -15.08 -8.33
CA PRO A 463 6.14 -13.85 -8.08
C PRO A 463 5.26 -12.63 -7.89
N MET A 464 4.28 -12.39 -8.77
CA MET A 464 3.41 -11.21 -8.72
C MET A 464 2.59 -11.13 -7.42
N THR A 465 2.26 -12.26 -6.82
CA THR A 465 1.40 -12.35 -5.63
C THR A 465 2.15 -12.79 -4.37
N TYR A 466 3.45 -12.62 -4.37
CA TYR A 466 4.28 -12.98 -3.22
C TYR A 466 3.97 -12.13 -1.98
N GLY A 467 3.60 -10.88 -2.16
CA GLY A 467 3.46 -9.88 -1.10
C GLY A 467 4.65 -8.93 -1.03
N ASN A 468 4.91 -8.39 0.16
CA ASN A 468 5.99 -7.44 0.38
C ASN A 468 7.37 -8.08 0.25
N ARG A 469 8.35 -7.28 -0.23
CA ARG A 469 9.74 -7.73 -0.41
C ARG A 469 10.71 -6.67 0.04
N LEU A 470 11.66 -7.08 0.86
CA LEU A 470 12.83 -6.29 1.22
C LEU A 470 13.98 -6.54 0.24
N PHE A 471 14.56 -5.48 -0.26
CA PHE A 471 15.79 -5.49 -1.05
C PHE A 471 16.85 -4.70 -0.31
N THR A 472 18.04 -5.26 -0.18
CA THR A 472 19.16 -4.59 0.48
C THR A 472 20.05 -3.87 -0.52
N GLY A 473 20.58 -2.72 -0.13
CA GLY A 473 21.51 -1.93 -0.93
C GLY A 473 22.79 -2.72 -1.26
N SER A 474 23.36 -2.51 -2.44
CA SER A 474 24.55 -3.23 -2.90
C SER A 474 25.39 -2.37 -3.83
N PRO A 475 26.68 -2.12 -3.50
CA PRO A 475 27.56 -1.27 -4.31
C PRO A 475 27.80 -1.80 -5.73
N THR A 476 27.48 -3.04 -6.00
CA THR A 476 27.77 -3.68 -7.29
C THR A 476 26.53 -4.03 -8.10
N ARG A 477 25.39 -4.26 -7.43
CA ARG A 477 24.14 -4.69 -8.05
C ARG A 477 23.01 -3.70 -7.93
N GLY A 478 23.23 -2.64 -7.17
CA GLY A 478 22.21 -1.67 -6.78
C GLY A 478 21.36 -2.21 -5.64
N LEU A 479 20.43 -3.11 -5.92
CA LEU A 479 19.60 -3.76 -4.89
C LEU A 479 19.65 -5.29 -5.03
N GLU A 480 19.57 -6.00 -3.91
CA GLU A 480 19.54 -7.45 -3.85
C GLU A 480 18.36 -7.96 -3.00
N PHE A 481 17.65 -8.98 -3.47
CA PHE A 481 16.54 -9.57 -2.70
C PHE A 481 17.01 -10.13 -1.36
N SER A 482 16.38 -9.68 -0.27
CA SER A 482 16.70 -10.12 1.08
C SER A 482 15.81 -11.28 1.55
N PRO A 483 16.38 -12.34 2.16
CA PRO A 483 15.61 -13.39 2.83
C PRO A 483 14.72 -12.89 3.97
N ALA A 484 15.01 -11.72 4.55
CA ALA A 484 14.18 -11.06 5.56
C ALA A 484 12.76 -10.74 5.04
N SER A 485 12.57 -10.72 3.73
CA SER A 485 11.27 -10.59 3.07
C SER A 485 10.22 -11.58 3.60
N GLU A 486 10.64 -12.80 3.99
CA GLU A 486 9.67 -13.80 4.47
C GLU A 486 8.96 -13.35 5.75
N GLY A 487 9.64 -12.58 6.63
CA GLY A 487 9.05 -11.99 7.84
C GLY A 487 8.05 -10.87 7.59
N LEU A 488 8.15 -10.19 6.45
CA LEU A 488 7.33 -9.04 6.05
C LEU A 488 6.27 -9.37 4.99
N ARG A 489 6.38 -10.55 4.38
CA ARG A 489 5.73 -10.95 3.15
C ARG A 489 4.21 -10.83 3.20
N ARG A 490 3.58 -11.34 4.26
CA ARG A 490 2.13 -11.56 4.30
C ARG A 490 1.40 -10.47 5.05
N ALA A 491 1.01 -9.45 4.32
CA ALA A 491 0.19 -8.39 4.87
C ALA A 491 -1.24 -8.36 4.32
N GLY A 492 -1.47 -8.95 3.17
CA GLY A 492 -2.74 -8.88 2.45
C GLY A 492 -2.63 -7.93 1.25
N TRP A 493 -3.67 -7.15 0.99
CA TRP A 493 -3.64 -6.12 -0.04
C TRP A 493 -3.09 -4.83 0.55
N ALA A 494 -1.76 -4.78 0.71
CA ALA A 494 -1.07 -3.65 1.31
C ALA A 494 -0.95 -2.48 0.31
N TRP A 495 -1.08 -1.24 0.82
CA TRP A 495 -1.01 0.00 0.04
C TRP A 495 0.14 0.88 0.45
N GLY A 496 0.11 1.44 1.65
CA GLY A 496 1.12 2.34 2.17
C GLY A 496 1.97 1.69 3.25
N ALA A 497 3.17 2.24 3.44
CA ALA A 497 4.09 1.87 4.51
C ALA A 497 4.64 3.11 5.20
N ALA A 498 4.94 2.99 6.49
CA ALA A 498 5.72 3.95 7.25
C ALA A 498 6.73 3.20 8.12
N VAL A 499 7.96 3.70 8.17
CA VAL A 499 9.03 3.20 9.03
C VAL A 499 9.11 4.08 10.27
N LEU A 500 9.20 3.47 11.45
CA LEU A 500 9.29 4.15 12.74
C LEU A 500 10.00 3.25 13.74
N ASP A 501 10.51 3.81 14.82
CA ASP A 501 10.91 3.08 16.03
C ASP A 501 9.87 3.42 17.11
N TRP A 502 8.84 2.55 17.28
CA TRP A 502 7.70 2.86 18.14
C TRP A 502 8.02 2.77 19.63
N ASN A 503 9.03 2.00 20.00
CA ASN A 503 9.39 1.71 21.40
C ASN A 503 10.72 2.31 21.84
N ASN A 504 11.41 3.02 20.96
CA ASN A 504 12.72 3.65 21.18
C ASN A 504 13.86 2.65 21.47
N ASP A 505 13.73 1.38 21.04
CA ASP A 505 14.77 0.36 21.27
C ASP A 505 15.93 0.46 20.27
N GLY A 506 15.80 1.31 19.27
CA GLY A 506 16.78 1.58 18.23
C GLY A 506 16.72 0.60 17.08
N LEU A 507 15.67 -0.21 16.96
CA LEU A 507 15.35 -1.02 15.79
C LEU A 507 14.14 -0.40 15.07
N GLU A 508 14.25 -0.28 13.77
CA GLU A 508 13.16 0.26 12.97
C GLU A 508 12.05 -0.78 12.80
N ASP A 509 10.81 -0.31 12.93
CA ASP A 509 9.57 -1.04 12.75
C ASP A 509 8.89 -0.62 11.46
N VAL A 510 8.02 -1.47 10.92
CA VAL A 510 7.29 -1.18 9.67
C VAL A 510 5.79 -1.30 9.88
N HIS A 511 5.07 -0.20 9.74
CA HIS A 511 3.62 -0.19 9.71
C HIS A 511 3.12 -0.22 8.26
N LEU A 512 2.26 -1.19 7.94
CA LEU A 512 1.62 -1.36 6.63
C LEU A 512 0.11 -1.17 6.75
N VAL A 513 -0.45 -0.37 5.86
CA VAL A 513 -1.90 -0.15 5.77
C VAL A 513 -2.50 -1.00 4.66
N ASN A 514 -3.66 -1.61 4.93
CA ASN A 514 -4.28 -2.65 4.14
C ASN A 514 -5.73 -2.36 3.75
N GLY A 515 -6.27 -3.27 2.92
CA GLY A 515 -7.66 -3.33 2.52
C GLY A 515 -7.90 -2.66 1.17
N HIS A 516 -8.85 -3.18 0.38
CA HIS A 516 -9.14 -2.62 -0.94
C HIS A 516 -10.58 -2.12 -1.05
N GLU A 517 -11.56 -3.01 -1.05
CA GLU A 517 -12.98 -2.66 -1.07
C GLU A 517 -13.76 -3.55 -0.09
N THR A 518 -13.94 -3.07 1.14
CA THR A 518 -14.75 -3.76 2.15
C THR A 518 -16.21 -3.44 1.98
N PHE A 519 -17.02 -4.48 1.77
CA PHE A 519 -18.46 -4.45 1.76
C PHE A 519 -19.05 -5.28 2.91
N GLU A 520 -20.37 -5.47 2.93
CA GLU A 520 -21.07 -6.20 3.99
C GLU A 520 -20.64 -7.67 4.09
N SER A 521 -20.47 -8.33 2.95
CA SER A 521 -20.10 -9.74 2.89
C SER A 521 -18.60 -9.96 3.04
N ARG A 522 -18.22 -10.94 3.85
CA ARG A 522 -16.83 -11.43 3.95
C ARG A 522 -16.44 -12.34 2.78
N HIS A 523 -17.39 -12.70 1.90
CA HIS A 523 -17.06 -13.39 0.66
C HIS A 523 -16.31 -12.44 -0.26
N ASP A 524 -15.12 -12.85 -0.69
CA ASP A 524 -14.24 -12.02 -1.51
C ASP A 524 -14.43 -12.29 -3.01
N PHE A 525 -14.32 -11.24 -3.80
CA PHE A 525 -14.39 -11.31 -5.26
C PHE A 525 -13.06 -11.77 -5.88
N GLU A 526 -12.00 -11.86 -5.13
CA GLU A 526 -10.66 -12.15 -5.63
C GLU A 526 -10.61 -13.44 -6.47
N ARG A 527 -11.36 -14.48 -6.08
CA ARG A 527 -11.44 -15.72 -6.86
C ARG A 527 -12.00 -15.48 -8.26
N GLN A 528 -13.09 -14.72 -8.37
CA GLN A 528 -13.68 -14.37 -9.67
C GLN A 528 -12.73 -13.47 -10.48
N PHE A 529 -12.00 -12.59 -9.81
CA PHE A 529 -10.96 -11.80 -10.46
C PHE A 529 -9.89 -12.69 -11.09
N TRP A 530 -9.31 -13.63 -10.37
CA TRP A 530 -8.27 -14.51 -10.90
C TRP A 530 -8.76 -15.47 -11.98
N GLN A 531 -10.06 -15.78 -12.03
CA GLN A 531 -10.65 -16.49 -13.19
C GLN A 531 -10.56 -15.67 -14.47
N HIS A 532 -10.41 -14.34 -14.37
CA HIS A 532 -10.17 -13.47 -15.51
C HIS A 532 -8.79 -13.63 -16.15
N ASP A 533 -7.83 -14.19 -15.46
CA ASP A 533 -6.52 -14.56 -16.04
C ASP A 533 -6.66 -15.51 -17.25
N ILE A 534 -7.81 -16.16 -17.36
CA ILE A 534 -8.19 -16.92 -18.56
C ILE A 534 -8.33 -15.99 -19.78
N HIS A 535 -8.64 -14.73 -19.57
CA HIS A 535 -9.00 -13.76 -20.60
C HIS A 535 -7.92 -12.70 -20.77
N VAL A 536 -6.75 -13.08 -21.24
CA VAL A 536 -5.70 -12.12 -21.55
C VAL A 536 -6.07 -11.31 -22.78
N GLY A 537 -6.00 -10.00 -22.65
CA GLY A 537 -6.22 -9.03 -23.74
C GLY A 537 -5.01 -8.13 -23.94
N GLY A 538 -5.14 -7.15 -24.81
CA GLY A 538 -4.14 -6.14 -25.08
C GLY A 538 -4.51 -4.78 -24.52
N SER A 539 -3.65 -3.79 -24.71
CA SER A 539 -3.85 -2.39 -24.28
C SER A 539 -4.90 -1.64 -25.12
N THR A 540 -5.42 -2.25 -26.18
CA THR A 540 -6.45 -1.66 -27.03
C THR A 540 -7.81 -1.84 -26.36
N PRO A 541 -8.66 -0.80 -26.32
CA PRO A 541 -10.02 -0.92 -25.80
C PRO A 541 -10.83 -2.01 -26.53
N ASP A 542 -11.47 -2.88 -25.77
CA ASP A 542 -12.36 -3.94 -26.26
C ASP A 542 -13.74 -3.80 -25.62
N PRO A 543 -14.80 -3.47 -26.41
CA PRO A 543 -16.14 -3.30 -25.88
C PRO A 543 -16.73 -4.56 -25.23
N ALA A 544 -16.36 -5.74 -25.70
CA ALA A 544 -16.84 -7.01 -25.16
C ALA A 544 -16.26 -7.29 -23.77
N VAL A 545 -14.96 -7.11 -23.65
CA VAL A 545 -14.23 -7.23 -22.39
C VAL A 545 -14.70 -6.15 -21.39
N ARG A 546 -14.92 -4.93 -21.86
CA ARG A 546 -15.52 -3.86 -21.01
C ARG A 546 -16.86 -4.29 -20.43
N LEU A 547 -17.75 -4.82 -21.26
CA LEU A 547 -19.09 -5.26 -20.80
C LEU A 547 -18.98 -6.42 -19.80
N TYR A 548 -18.07 -7.35 -20.03
CA TYR A 548 -17.80 -8.46 -19.11
C TYR A 548 -17.40 -7.96 -17.71
N PHE A 549 -16.40 -7.09 -17.62
CA PHE A 549 -15.96 -6.53 -16.32
C PHE A 549 -17.06 -5.67 -15.67
N GLN A 550 -17.79 -4.90 -16.47
CA GLN A 550 -18.91 -4.11 -15.96
C GLN A 550 -19.97 -5.02 -15.32
N GLN A 551 -20.38 -6.08 -15.98
CA GLN A 551 -21.36 -7.03 -15.45
C GLN A 551 -20.83 -7.80 -14.23
N ALA A 552 -19.55 -8.18 -14.23
CA ALA A 552 -18.90 -8.81 -13.07
C ALA A 552 -18.94 -7.88 -11.84
N ASN A 553 -18.61 -6.61 -12.01
CA ASN A 553 -18.69 -5.61 -10.94
C ASN A 553 -20.13 -5.35 -10.47
N GLU A 554 -21.10 -5.31 -11.39
CA GLU A 554 -22.51 -5.16 -11.04
C GLU A 554 -23.01 -6.35 -10.21
N ARG A 555 -22.67 -7.59 -10.59
CA ARG A 555 -22.99 -8.79 -9.80
C ARG A 555 -22.36 -8.76 -8.43
N ARG A 556 -21.05 -8.39 -8.34
CA ARG A 556 -20.33 -8.25 -7.08
C ARG A 556 -21.03 -7.27 -6.14
N ARG A 557 -21.41 -6.09 -6.64
CA ARG A 557 -22.10 -5.06 -5.87
C ARG A 557 -23.47 -5.49 -5.44
N ALA A 558 -24.23 -6.14 -6.32
CA ALA A 558 -25.56 -6.69 -6.00
C ALA A 558 -25.46 -7.76 -4.89
N ALA A 559 -24.42 -8.57 -4.90
CA ALA A 559 -24.12 -9.57 -3.86
C ALA A 559 -23.46 -8.96 -2.61
N ARG A 560 -23.18 -7.65 -2.61
CA ARG A 560 -22.45 -6.94 -1.55
C ARG A 560 -21.13 -7.62 -1.15
N GLN A 561 -20.46 -8.16 -2.15
CA GLN A 561 -19.24 -8.95 -2.01
C GLN A 561 -18.04 -8.03 -1.92
N SER A 562 -17.14 -8.26 -0.96
CA SER A 562 -15.89 -7.54 -0.79
C SER A 562 -14.89 -7.90 -1.90
N TYR A 563 -13.86 -7.09 -2.07
CA TYR A 563 -12.73 -7.34 -2.95
C TYR A 563 -11.45 -6.89 -2.26
N GLY A 564 -10.64 -7.85 -1.77
CA GLY A 564 -9.50 -7.57 -0.90
C GLY A 564 -9.89 -6.84 0.37
N GLY A 565 -11.12 -7.04 0.86
CA GLY A 565 -11.65 -6.41 2.05
C GLY A 565 -11.41 -7.20 3.34
N TRP A 566 -11.85 -6.63 4.47
CA TRP A 566 -11.72 -7.25 5.80
C TRP A 566 -10.29 -7.64 6.13
N GLN A 567 -9.33 -6.76 5.84
CA GLN A 567 -7.91 -6.96 6.08
C GLN A 567 -7.42 -5.94 7.11
N ALA A 568 -6.78 -6.44 8.18
CA ALA A 568 -6.24 -5.56 9.20
C ALA A 568 -4.89 -4.98 8.79
N ASN A 569 -4.61 -3.74 9.20
CA ASN A 569 -3.27 -3.16 9.11
C ASN A 569 -2.27 -4.00 9.89
N ARG A 570 -1.00 -3.96 9.49
CA ARG A 570 0.09 -4.73 10.09
C ARG A 570 1.16 -3.80 10.67
N LEU A 571 1.71 -4.18 11.81
CA LEU A 571 2.93 -3.60 12.35
C LEU A 571 3.94 -4.72 12.58
N PHE A 572 5.05 -4.63 11.91
CA PHE A 572 6.18 -5.54 12.03
C PHE A 572 7.25 -4.88 12.91
N THR A 573 7.33 -5.31 14.17
CA THR A 573 8.36 -4.81 15.09
C THR A 573 9.69 -5.45 14.78
N GLY A 574 10.72 -4.62 14.64
CA GLY A 574 12.10 -5.05 14.52
C GLY A 574 12.57 -5.80 15.77
N THR A 575 13.21 -6.95 15.58
CA THR A 575 13.74 -7.76 16.67
C THR A 575 15.26 -8.00 16.52
N GLY A 576 15.82 -7.42 15.49
CA GLY A 576 17.23 -7.46 15.11
C GLY A 576 17.39 -7.07 13.64
N PRO A 577 18.62 -6.90 13.14
CA PRO A 577 18.86 -6.55 11.74
C PRO A 577 18.16 -7.53 10.78
N GLY A 578 17.22 -7.02 9.99
CA GLY A 578 16.43 -7.81 9.05
C GLY A 578 15.48 -8.85 9.70
N ALA A 579 15.19 -8.77 10.98
CA ALA A 579 14.30 -9.69 11.70
C ALA A 579 13.09 -8.95 12.25
N PHE A 580 11.87 -9.48 12.00
CA PHE A 580 10.62 -8.80 12.32
C PHE A 580 9.60 -9.75 12.97
N THR A 581 8.77 -9.18 13.86
CA THR A 581 7.62 -9.88 14.46
C THR A 581 6.36 -9.02 14.29
N GLU A 582 5.31 -9.58 13.70
CA GLU A 582 4.06 -8.86 13.51
C GLU A 582 3.21 -8.86 14.78
N ASN A 583 2.80 -7.66 15.25
CA ASN A 583 2.11 -7.47 16.53
C ASN A 583 1.06 -6.32 16.53
N ALA A 584 0.55 -5.93 15.36
CA ALA A 584 -0.38 -4.81 15.20
C ALA A 584 -1.58 -4.84 16.16
N TRP A 585 -2.20 -6.02 16.33
CA TRP A 585 -3.34 -6.16 17.23
C TRP A 585 -2.99 -5.92 18.69
N VAL A 586 -1.86 -6.45 19.13
CA VAL A 586 -1.39 -6.31 20.51
C VAL A 586 -1.05 -4.86 20.82
N LEU A 587 -0.49 -4.14 19.86
CA LEU A 587 -0.13 -2.73 20.00
C LEU A 587 -1.29 -1.75 19.78
N GLY A 588 -2.40 -2.20 19.17
CA GLY A 588 -3.59 -1.37 18.97
C GLY A 588 -3.64 -0.61 17.65
N VAL A 589 -2.80 -0.98 16.67
CA VAL A 589 -2.73 -0.32 15.35
C VAL A 589 -3.38 -1.11 14.22
N ALA A 590 -3.98 -2.27 14.51
CA ALA A 590 -4.63 -3.12 13.52
C ALA A 590 -6.02 -2.59 13.13
N ALA A 591 -6.08 -1.44 12.45
CA ALA A 591 -7.32 -0.96 11.86
C ALA A 591 -7.81 -1.95 10.79
N THR A 592 -9.12 -2.19 10.74
CA THR A 592 -9.77 -3.14 9.81
C THR A 592 -10.54 -2.45 8.69
N GLU A 593 -10.55 -1.14 8.70
CA GLU A 593 -11.03 -0.30 7.61
C GLU A 593 -10.04 -0.34 6.45
N ASP A 594 -10.53 -0.16 5.22
CA ASP A 594 -9.65 0.00 4.07
C ASP A 594 -8.80 1.27 4.23
N CYS A 595 -7.48 1.12 4.20
CA CYS A 595 -6.53 2.22 4.40
C CYS A 595 -5.66 2.44 3.16
N ARG A 596 -5.08 3.65 3.03
CA ARG A 596 -4.22 4.00 1.89
C ARG A 596 -2.94 4.70 2.30
N ASN A 597 -3.06 5.91 2.82
CA ASN A 597 -1.92 6.73 3.24
C ASN A 597 -1.56 6.44 4.69
N VAL A 598 -0.29 6.53 5.00
CA VAL A 598 0.20 6.52 6.39
C VAL A 598 1.42 7.42 6.52
N VAL A 599 1.50 8.12 7.65
CA VAL A 599 2.61 8.96 8.07
C VAL A 599 2.96 8.59 9.49
N ALA A 600 4.24 8.41 9.79
CA ALA A 600 4.78 8.26 11.15
C ALA A 600 5.50 9.56 11.54
N ALA A 601 5.16 10.11 12.69
CA ALA A 601 5.78 11.33 13.23
C ALA A 601 5.51 11.47 14.73
N ASP A 602 6.41 12.10 15.47
CA ASP A 602 6.13 12.55 16.83
C ASP A 602 5.31 13.85 16.77
N LEU A 603 3.99 13.69 16.81
CA LEU A 603 3.04 14.78 16.59
C LEU A 603 2.83 15.66 17.83
N ASP A 604 3.17 15.19 19.03
CA ASP A 604 3.05 15.98 20.26
C ASP A 604 4.38 16.37 20.91
N GLY A 605 5.48 15.89 20.38
CA GLY A 605 6.83 16.26 20.81
C GLY A 605 7.31 15.50 22.05
N ASP A 606 6.68 14.36 22.37
CA ASP A 606 7.00 13.57 23.56
C ASP A 606 8.10 12.50 23.33
N GLY A 607 8.60 12.40 22.09
CA GLY A 607 9.67 11.47 21.70
C GLY A 607 9.20 10.08 21.32
N ARG A 608 7.89 9.88 21.21
CA ARG A 608 7.29 8.64 20.72
C ARG A 608 6.66 8.89 19.35
N MET A 609 6.94 7.99 18.43
CA MET A 609 6.40 8.10 17.09
C MET A 609 4.92 7.71 17.07
N ASP A 610 4.07 8.64 16.65
CA ASP A 610 2.63 8.47 16.41
C ASP A 610 2.37 8.05 14.97
N LEU A 611 1.13 7.63 14.68
CA LEU A 611 0.70 7.25 13.34
C LEU A 611 -0.51 8.09 12.90
N ALA A 612 -0.47 8.59 11.68
CA ALA A 612 -1.63 9.20 11.03
C ALA A 612 -1.91 8.47 9.72
N LEU A 613 -3.15 8.03 9.52
CA LEU A 613 -3.53 7.24 8.35
C LEU A 613 -4.91 7.62 7.81
N THR A 614 -5.10 7.51 6.50
CA THR A 614 -6.41 7.70 5.89
C THR A 614 -7.15 6.38 5.81
N THR A 615 -8.37 6.37 6.32
CA THR A 615 -9.30 5.26 6.15
C THR A 615 -10.34 5.59 5.08
N TYR A 616 -10.89 4.54 4.51
CA TYR A 616 -11.70 4.60 3.34
C TYR A 616 -12.90 3.65 3.47
N GLU A 617 -14.09 4.17 3.50
CA GLU A 617 -15.30 3.38 3.63
C GLU A 617 -16.13 3.50 2.36
N GLN A 618 -16.26 2.42 1.61
CA GLN A 618 -17.16 2.36 0.46
C GLN A 618 -18.59 2.02 0.86
N TRP A 619 -18.76 1.25 1.89
CA TRP A 619 -20.04 0.82 2.40
C TRP A 619 -20.04 0.92 3.94
N PRO A 620 -21.15 1.37 4.57
CA PRO A 620 -22.41 1.79 3.96
C PRO A 620 -22.47 3.26 3.51
N THR A 621 -21.54 4.12 3.93
CA THR A 621 -21.74 5.57 3.86
C THR A 621 -20.88 6.29 2.84
N PHE A 622 -19.89 5.63 2.23
CA PHE A 622 -18.97 6.21 1.27
C PHE A 622 -18.29 7.48 1.79
N ARG A 623 -17.26 7.31 2.61
CA ARG A 623 -16.56 8.41 3.27
C ARG A 623 -15.08 8.11 3.46
N GLN A 624 -14.30 9.17 3.62
CA GLN A 624 -12.89 9.12 4.01
C GLN A 624 -12.72 9.75 5.39
N ARG A 625 -11.80 9.20 6.18
CA ARG A 625 -11.46 9.70 7.51
C ARG A 625 -9.95 9.78 7.66
N LEU A 626 -9.50 10.68 8.52
CA LEU A 626 -8.13 10.72 9.02
C LEU A 626 -8.14 10.17 10.44
N LEU A 627 -7.51 9.03 10.63
CA LEU A 627 -7.30 8.41 11.93
C LEU A 627 -5.90 8.77 12.42
N ILE A 628 -5.80 9.33 13.62
CA ILE A 628 -4.54 9.63 14.29
C ILE A 628 -4.45 8.75 15.54
N LEU A 629 -3.41 7.96 15.62
CA LEU A 629 -3.12 7.04 16.71
C LEU A 629 -1.93 7.58 17.50
N ARG A 630 -2.16 7.86 18.78
CA ARG A 630 -1.13 8.35 19.69
C ARG A 630 -0.40 7.18 20.35
N ASN A 631 0.92 7.23 20.34
CA ASN A 631 1.75 6.27 21.03
C ASN A 631 1.84 6.60 22.53
N ARG A 632 1.37 5.70 23.38
CA ARG A 632 1.41 5.77 24.84
C ARG A 632 2.33 4.73 25.44
N ASN A 633 3.34 4.31 24.72
CA ASN A 633 4.31 3.35 25.22
C ASN A 633 4.83 3.79 26.62
N PRO A 634 4.66 2.97 27.68
CA PRO A 634 5.13 3.33 29.02
C PRO A 634 6.64 3.07 29.19
N GLY A 635 7.35 2.62 28.15
CA GLY A 635 8.78 2.37 28.19
C GLY A 635 9.58 3.61 28.54
N GLU A 636 10.73 3.39 29.16
CA GLU A 636 11.67 4.43 29.60
C GLU A 636 12.92 4.46 28.71
N ASP A 637 12.81 3.95 27.48
CA ASP A 637 13.91 3.94 26.53
C ASP A 637 14.16 5.34 25.99
N HIS A 638 15.43 5.68 25.86
CA HIS A 638 15.88 6.99 25.43
C HIS A 638 15.81 7.14 23.91
N TRP A 639 15.85 8.38 23.46
CA TRP A 639 15.79 8.73 22.06
C TRP A 639 16.58 10.01 21.75
N ILE A 640 16.81 10.30 20.48
CA ILE A 640 17.28 11.59 20.00
C ILE A 640 16.61 11.87 18.66
N GLY A 641 16.24 13.11 18.43
CA GLY A 641 15.59 13.49 17.18
C GLY A 641 16.12 14.77 16.56
N TYR A 642 16.01 14.86 15.24
CA TYR A 642 16.39 16.04 14.46
C TYR A 642 15.24 16.44 13.55
N ARG A 643 14.94 17.75 13.52
CA ARG A 643 13.85 18.33 12.73
C ARG A 643 14.39 19.28 11.69
N LEU A 644 13.90 19.13 10.46
CA LEU A 644 14.07 20.07 9.38
C LEU A 644 12.86 21.00 9.30
N GLU A 645 13.08 22.25 8.90
CA GLU A 645 11.99 23.16 8.53
C GLU A 645 11.59 22.99 7.06
N VAL A 646 12.57 22.57 6.25
CA VAL A 646 12.41 22.27 4.82
C VAL A 646 13.01 20.90 4.56
N SER A 647 12.31 20.08 3.79
CA SER A 647 12.82 18.78 3.36
C SER A 647 14.15 18.93 2.62
N ALA A 648 15.08 18.03 2.88
CA ALA A 648 16.40 17.98 2.24
C ALA A 648 16.62 16.64 1.53
N PRO A 649 15.87 16.35 0.44
CA PRO A 649 15.96 15.06 -0.24
C PRO A 649 17.40 14.77 -0.69
N GLY A 650 17.76 13.48 -0.58
CA GLY A 650 19.12 13.01 -0.86
C GLY A 650 20.13 13.21 0.29
N SER A 651 19.73 13.86 1.39
CA SER A 651 20.56 13.98 2.57
C SER A 651 20.23 12.93 3.63
N ARG A 652 21.10 12.77 4.64
CA ARG A 652 20.88 11.83 5.75
C ARG A 652 21.44 12.32 7.06
N VAL A 653 20.87 11.83 8.17
CA VAL A 653 21.46 11.96 9.51
C VAL A 653 22.11 10.63 9.92
N GLU A 654 23.31 10.72 10.46
CA GLU A 654 24.02 9.59 11.08
C GLU A 654 24.17 9.85 12.58
N VAL A 655 23.75 8.90 13.41
CA VAL A 655 23.90 8.91 14.86
C VAL A 655 24.77 7.74 15.28
N THR A 656 25.95 8.02 15.82
CA THR A 656 26.87 7.02 16.34
C THR A 656 26.62 6.81 17.82
N THR A 657 26.38 5.58 18.20
CA THR A 657 26.19 5.12 19.57
C THR A 657 27.25 4.10 19.97
N GLY A 658 27.15 3.49 21.14
CA GLY A 658 28.10 2.45 21.57
C GLY A 658 27.96 1.12 20.82
N ASP A 659 26.81 0.88 20.19
CA ASP A 659 26.44 -0.36 19.48
C ASP A 659 26.43 -0.21 17.95
N GLY A 660 26.79 0.97 17.42
CA GLY A 660 26.91 1.17 15.98
C GLY A 660 26.47 2.55 15.50
N VAL A 661 26.25 2.65 14.19
CA VAL A 661 25.76 3.86 13.52
C VAL A 661 24.34 3.60 13.05
N ARG A 662 23.43 4.50 13.40
CA ARG A 662 22.04 4.53 12.91
C ARG A 662 21.93 5.62 11.89
N ARG A 663 21.09 5.39 10.85
CA ARG A 663 20.94 6.30 9.72
C ARG A 663 19.48 6.57 9.40
N HIS A 664 19.20 7.79 9.03
CA HIS A 664 17.91 8.20 8.50
C HIS A 664 18.14 9.02 7.23
N TRP A 665 17.56 8.59 6.11
CA TRP A 665 17.60 9.31 4.84
C TRP A 665 16.35 10.15 4.69
N TRP A 666 16.49 11.37 4.21
CA TRP A 666 15.36 12.16 3.77
C TRP A 666 15.00 11.78 2.33
N VAL A 667 13.92 11.01 2.21
CA VAL A 667 13.42 10.46 0.96
C VAL A 667 12.03 11.00 0.69
N GLN A 668 11.76 11.36 -0.56
CA GLN A 668 10.43 11.79 -1.01
C GLN A 668 9.88 10.80 -2.03
N GLY A 669 8.55 10.69 -2.09
CA GLY A 669 7.85 9.81 -3.03
C GLY A 669 7.74 8.36 -2.58
N ASP A 670 8.34 7.98 -1.45
CA ASP A 670 8.09 6.74 -0.74
C ASP A 670 6.70 6.74 -0.08
N GLY A 671 6.29 5.58 0.44
CA GLY A 671 4.91 5.42 0.90
C GLY A 671 3.90 5.45 -0.26
N TYR A 672 2.62 5.52 0.06
CA TYR A 672 1.54 5.67 -0.91
C TYR A 672 0.97 7.08 -0.81
N ARG A 673 1.36 7.97 -1.72
CA ARG A 673 0.92 9.37 -1.74
C ARG A 673 1.04 10.04 -0.36
N SER A 674 2.16 9.82 0.31
CA SER A 674 2.44 10.35 1.64
C SER A 674 3.82 10.97 1.69
N GLN A 675 4.02 11.95 2.57
CA GLN A 675 5.32 12.55 2.84
C GLN A 675 5.45 12.82 4.34
N SER A 676 6.53 12.31 4.95
CA SER A 676 6.81 12.47 6.39
C SER A 676 8.26 12.85 6.69
N ASP A 677 8.97 13.38 5.71
CA ASP A 677 10.42 13.61 5.69
C ASP A 677 10.90 14.87 6.42
N LEU A 678 10.22 15.29 7.50
CA LEU A 678 10.65 16.44 8.32
C LEU A 678 11.27 16.07 9.66
N GLN A 679 11.28 14.78 10.00
CA GLN A 679 11.78 14.27 11.28
C GLN A 679 12.73 13.10 11.06
N ALA A 680 13.93 13.15 11.64
CA ALA A 680 14.80 12.00 11.82
C ALA A 680 14.77 11.63 13.31
N HIS A 681 14.19 10.49 13.63
CA HIS A 681 14.07 9.97 14.99
C HIS A 681 14.91 8.72 15.17
N PHE A 682 15.59 8.63 16.32
CA PHE A 682 16.47 7.52 16.65
C PHE A 682 16.21 7.07 18.09
N GLY A 683 15.69 5.87 18.27
CA GLY A 683 15.68 5.24 19.58
C GLY A 683 17.10 4.88 20.02
N LEU A 684 17.35 4.97 21.29
CA LEU A 684 18.67 4.72 21.91
C LEU A 684 18.64 3.52 22.88
N GLY A 685 17.44 2.93 23.10
CA GLY A 685 17.26 1.90 24.10
C GLY A 685 17.56 2.41 25.50
N ARG A 686 18.11 1.56 26.33
CA ARG A 686 18.45 1.88 27.73
C ARG A 686 19.68 2.77 27.89
N SER A 687 20.43 3.02 26.84
CA SER A 687 21.68 3.80 26.90
C SER A 687 21.52 5.14 26.19
N PRO A 688 21.44 6.27 26.93
CA PRO A 688 21.27 7.59 26.32
C PRO A 688 22.55 8.15 25.67
N ARG A 689 23.60 7.35 25.55
CA ARG A 689 24.91 7.85 25.09
C ARG A 689 24.99 7.93 23.57
N VAL A 690 24.98 9.14 23.05
CA VAL A 690 25.35 9.46 21.68
C VAL A 690 26.82 9.88 21.64
N VAL A 691 27.61 9.23 20.80
CA VAL A 691 29.06 9.52 20.65
C VAL A 691 29.24 10.66 19.65
N LYS A 692 28.49 10.64 18.55
CA LYS A 692 28.57 11.61 17.47
C LYS A 692 27.25 11.65 16.73
N ALA A 693 26.88 12.80 16.21
CA ALA A 693 25.77 12.95 15.28
C ALA A 693 26.17 13.91 14.15
N GLU A 694 25.82 13.58 12.93
CA GLU A 694 26.13 14.37 11.73
C GLU A 694 24.93 14.42 10.78
N TRP A 695 24.72 15.57 10.18
CA TRP A 695 23.90 15.69 8.99
C TRP A 695 24.83 15.68 7.77
N ILE A 696 24.61 14.75 6.88
CA ILE A 696 25.33 14.62 5.61
C ILE A 696 24.37 15.09 4.53
N ARG A 697 24.73 16.22 3.91
CA ARG A 697 23.92 16.87 2.87
C ARG A 697 24.03 16.07 1.56
N ALA A 698 23.13 16.35 0.61
CA ALA A 698 23.16 15.75 -0.71
C ALA A 698 24.48 16.02 -1.47
N ASP A 699 25.11 17.19 -1.24
CA ASP A 699 26.41 17.54 -1.80
C ASP A 699 27.62 16.89 -1.07
N GLY A 700 27.35 15.98 -0.12
CA GLY A 700 28.37 15.30 0.68
C GLY A 700 28.94 16.10 1.85
N ALA A 701 28.57 17.38 2.02
CA ALA A 701 29.01 18.19 3.15
C ALA A 701 28.51 17.63 4.47
N ARG A 702 29.37 17.66 5.49
CA ARG A 702 29.08 17.12 6.83
C ARG A 702 28.92 18.26 7.84
N VAL A 703 27.81 18.26 8.54
CA VAL A 703 27.48 19.22 9.59
C VAL A 703 27.34 18.48 10.91
N GLU A 704 28.16 18.83 11.90
CA GLU A 704 28.06 18.25 13.24
C GLU A 704 26.76 18.69 13.92
N LEU A 705 26.07 17.73 14.54
CA LEU A 705 24.80 17.95 15.20
C LEU A 705 24.94 17.78 16.73
N PRO A 706 24.03 18.39 17.52
CA PRO A 706 23.99 18.18 18.96
C PRO A 706 23.71 16.71 19.32
N THR A 707 24.30 16.22 20.43
CA THR A 707 24.23 14.82 20.88
C THR A 707 23.47 14.64 22.20
N VAL A 708 22.67 15.63 22.61
CA VAL A 708 21.89 15.57 23.86
C VAL A 708 20.63 14.75 23.65
N PRO A 709 20.45 13.62 24.35
CA PRO A 709 19.30 12.75 24.19
C PRO A 709 18.01 13.34 24.75
N ASP A 710 16.89 12.65 24.52
CA ASP A 710 15.55 12.91 25.02
C ASP A 710 15.02 14.29 24.61
N ARG A 711 15.36 14.71 23.38
CA ARG A 711 14.86 15.93 22.79
C ARG A 711 15.00 15.97 21.28
N TRP A 712 14.20 16.87 20.71
CA TRP A 712 14.31 17.29 19.32
C TRP A 712 15.34 18.42 19.19
N HIS A 713 16.25 18.27 18.22
CA HIS A 713 17.18 19.30 17.78
C HIS A 713 16.73 19.85 16.43
N ARG A 714 16.89 21.15 16.23
CA ARG A 714 16.66 21.77 14.92
C ARG A 714 17.93 21.68 14.07
N ILE A 715 17.79 21.25 12.84
CA ILE A 715 18.81 21.41 11.82
C ILE A 715 18.52 22.74 11.12
N VAL A 716 19.50 23.64 11.16
CA VAL A 716 19.42 24.95 10.47
C VAL A 716 20.44 24.92 9.36
N ASP A 717 19.98 24.94 8.13
CA ASP A 717 20.88 25.12 6.99
C ASP A 717 21.31 26.59 6.96
N LYS A 718 22.59 26.80 7.18
CA LYS A 718 23.23 28.11 7.08
C LYS A 718 23.91 28.23 5.72
N ARG A 719 23.16 28.04 4.63
CA ARG A 719 23.70 28.30 3.30
C ARG A 719 24.09 29.77 3.12
#